data_4ed5149bc4032b088f134050eb634845
#
_entry.id   4ed5149bc4032b088f134050eb634845
#
_cell.length_a   1.000
_cell.length_b   1.000
_cell.length_c   1.000
_cell.angle_alpha   90.00
_cell.angle_beta   90.00
_cell.angle_gamma   90.00
#
_symmetry.space_group_name_H-M   'P 1'
#
loop_
_entity.id
_entity.type
_entity.pdbx_description
1 polymer ?
#
loop_
_entity_poly.entity_id
_entity_poly.type
_entity_poly.pdbx_seq_one_letter_code
_entity_poly.pdbx_strand_id
1 'polypeptide(L)'
;FTVGTTIDFSLNSGLRLQLSGKLSEEIEIVAALTDENTPIQPEGNTERLEELDKVFIQVKHPNAIGTFGDYQLQQRFGEFGIIDRKLQGLMGEFNYENTSAFISIASSRGKFNTNNFNGQDGVQGPYRLNGVNNERDIIIIAGTEKVFLDGVEMKRGENNDYTIEYSNATITFTPNRLITSASRISVDFEYTDRQYSRNFFGAGVISSLFNNKLKLGFEYLREGDNQDSPIDISLSESDKEILSQAGDDRNKAVKSGVRLAEPDSLGIIKGIYSKVDTLINGSIFSYYVYNPGDSSSIFNVSFSYVGEGKGDYVRESLGVYRFVGIGNGGYLPIIFLPIPQLKQLGAITLTANVIENLDINFDYAGSLWDKNRFSALDENDNYGYAANFSMRLKPSSIQIGNVKFGKVGLSYRERFIEKKFTSFDRFNDVEFNRYYNTSAASERENESLREIGLTLIPIDQLRINSTAGFLRKGDSFSSDRFNNLLKFSDGENFNLEYNLDYVSTSNKIVNSNWFRHRGNTFYQLWYFKPGLELLAEDKTDKRTLSDSLLNGSLKYFEVIPFFEIVEFEGIKFITRHSYREDYFPINGILYKESLSRTNSFEINYRGVKEFTTTLNLSVRNKNFTNDFKQLGNLDNQSIVVRSQSKFSIFDPMLKGDLFYEVSTQKSARLQKVFVRVEQGTGNFKYLGDLNNNGIADENEFEPTTFDGDYIQVTIPTDQLFPVIDLKTSTRWKTNFSKLFNERNFISSAIRAISSETLWRIEENSKETKYSNIYLLRLSTFQNEATTIRGSNLFQQDFFLFENEQDLSLRFRFIQRTNLNEFSGGFERGYFRERSLRIKFKMVEEISNQTDLTNSNDNLSAQKNSNRVRRVNSNFITSDFSYRPSRTIEVGFKVRVGRNEDTYPTQPTIIDINGQLLRFNLSFLGVGRLRIEIERNELLANTTQNFIPFEITGGNQIGKNYFWRVNFDYKLSSNLQTTVSYDGRLQGSSKTIHTMRAEARAFF
;
A
#
# COMPACT_ATOMS: atom_id res chain seq x y z
N PHE A 1 13.11 -27.94 -12.56
CA PHE A 1 14.53 -28.16 -12.89
C PHE A 1 14.89 -27.34 -14.10
N THR A 2 15.91 -26.52 -13.99
CA THR A 2 16.46 -25.74 -15.10
C THR A 2 17.94 -26.10 -15.27
N VAL A 3 18.35 -26.43 -16.50
CA VAL A 3 19.74 -26.78 -16.86
C VAL A 3 20.16 -25.86 -17.98
N GLY A 4 21.30 -25.20 -17.85
CA GLY A 4 21.90 -24.32 -18.87
C GLY A 4 23.33 -24.72 -19.24
N THR A 5 23.90 -24.17 -20.32
CA THR A 5 25.24 -24.45 -20.85
C THR A 5 26.36 -23.67 -20.15
N THR A 6 26.06 -22.70 -19.34
CA THR A 6 27.00 -22.10 -18.41
C THR A 6 27.13 -23.03 -17.19
N ILE A 7 28.31 -23.20 -16.68
CA ILE A 7 28.80 -24.20 -15.72
C ILE A 7 27.96 -24.34 -14.42
N ASP A 8 26.92 -23.55 -14.26
CA ASP A 8 26.10 -23.55 -13.08
C ASP A 8 24.79 -24.35 -13.31
N PHE A 9 24.74 -25.48 -12.63
CA PHE A 9 23.53 -26.25 -12.43
C PHE A 9 22.72 -25.53 -11.33
N SER A 10 21.77 -24.69 -11.69
CA SER A 10 20.82 -24.17 -10.75
C SER A 10 19.57 -25.05 -10.73
N LEU A 11 19.34 -25.67 -9.58
CA LEU A 11 18.11 -26.40 -9.30
C LEU A 11 17.11 -25.42 -8.69
N ASN A 12 16.36 -24.71 -9.52
CA ASN A 12 15.21 -23.96 -9.06
C ASN A 12 14.00 -24.90 -9.04
N SER A 13 13.67 -25.42 -7.87
CA SER A 13 12.43 -26.15 -7.65
C SER A 13 11.39 -25.15 -7.15
N GLY A 14 10.39 -24.85 -7.98
CA GLY A 14 9.18 -24.14 -7.54
C GLY A 14 8.09 -25.18 -7.35
N LEU A 15 7.57 -25.33 -6.14
CA LEU A 15 6.37 -26.12 -5.86
C LEU A 15 5.19 -25.16 -5.70
N ARG A 16 4.19 -25.24 -6.58
CA ARG A 16 2.91 -24.60 -6.38
C ARG A 16 1.85 -25.70 -6.30
N LEU A 17 1.35 -25.92 -5.11
CA LEU A 17 0.35 -26.94 -4.82
C LEU A 17 -0.87 -26.27 -4.21
N GLN A 18 -2.03 -26.52 -4.78
CA GLN A 18 -3.31 -26.18 -4.17
C GLN A 18 -4.12 -27.47 -4.01
N LEU A 19 -4.47 -27.76 -2.77
CA LEU A 19 -5.18 -28.97 -2.39
C LEU A 19 -6.43 -28.56 -1.61
N SER A 20 -7.57 -29.15 -1.95
CA SER A 20 -8.79 -29.05 -1.16
C SER A 20 -9.58 -30.34 -1.31
N GLY A 21 -9.89 -31.00 -0.22
CA GLY A 21 -10.65 -32.24 -0.25
C GLY A 21 -10.87 -32.88 1.12
N LYS A 22 -11.76 -33.86 1.17
CA LYS A 22 -12.02 -34.66 2.37
C LYS A 22 -11.17 -35.93 2.37
N LEU A 23 -10.38 -36.13 3.41
CA LEU A 23 -9.66 -37.38 3.67
C LEU A 23 -10.57 -38.45 4.29
N SER A 24 -11.59 -38.02 5.05
CA SER A 24 -12.64 -38.85 5.62
C SER A 24 -13.90 -38.04 5.76
N GLU A 25 -14.99 -38.62 6.31
CA GLU A 25 -16.24 -37.89 6.56
C GLU A 25 -16.05 -36.71 7.52
N GLU A 26 -15.07 -36.78 8.42
CA GLU A 26 -14.81 -35.77 9.45
C GLU A 26 -13.55 -34.94 9.21
N ILE A 27 -12.65 -35.36 8.30
CA ILE A 27 -11.36 -34.69 8.08
C ILE A 27 -11.33 -34.04 6.69
N GLU A 28 -11.17 -32.72 6.68
CA GLU A 28 -10.93 -31.92 5.49
C GLU A 28 -9.51 -31.37 5.47
N ILE A 29 -8.85 -31.40 4.31
CA ILE A 29 -7.56 -30.73 4.08
C ILE A 29 -7.76 -29.59 3.09
N VAL A 30 -7.15 -28.44 3.43
CA VAL A 30 -6.97 -27.30 2.54
C VAL A 30 -5.51 -26.91 2.57
N ALA A 31 -4.85 -26.85 1.41
CA ALA A 31 -3.46 -26.47 1.35
C ALA A 31 -3.20 -25.55 0.15
N ALA A 32 -2.40 -24.54 0.33
CA ALA A 32 -1.77 -23.74 -0.70
C ALA A 32 -0.27 -23.69 -0.40
N LEU A 33 0.54 -24.25 -1.29
CA LEU A 33 2.00 -24.26 -1.15
C LEU A 33 2.60 -23.60 -2.38
N THR A 34 3.45 -22.63 -2.19
CA THR A 34 4.30 -22.08 -3.25
C THR A 34 5.71 -21.94 -2.70
N ASP A 35 6.70 -22.38 -3.49
CA ASP A 35 8.12 -22.17 -3.20
C ASP A 35 8.67 -20.98 -4.01
N GLU A 36 7.81 -20.33 -4.79
CA GLU A 36 8.20 -19.11 -5.49
C GLU A 36 8.27 -17.95 -4.48
N ASN A 37 9.49 -17.55 -4.14
CA ASN A 37 9.74 -16.25 -3.52
C ASN A 37 9.40 -15.17 -4.56
N THR A 38 8.15 -14.79 -4.63
CA THR A 38 7.78 -13.59 -5.37
C THR A 38 8.22 -12.39 -4.54
N PRO A 39 9.21 -11.61 -4.98
CA PRO A 39 9.65 -10.42 -4.25
C PRO A 39 8.62 -9.28 -4.31
N ILE A 40 7.51 -9.50 -5.00
CA ILE A 40 6.45 -8.51 -5.19
C ILE A 40 5.45 -8.70 -4.06
N GLN A 41 5.42 -7.73 -3.15
CA GLN A 41 4.32 -7.66 -2.18
C GLN A 41 3.01 -7.36 -2.92
N PRO A 42 1.87 -7.95 -2.49
CA PRO A 42 0.58 -7.64 -3.09
C PRO A 42 0.30 -6.14 -3.02
N GLU A 43 -0.25 -5.58 -4.09
CA GLU A 43 -0.61 -4.18 -4.14
C GLU A 43 -1.77 -3.86 -3.18
N GLY A 44 -1.64 -2.79 -2.43
CA GLY A 44 -2.64 -2.35 -1.45
C GLY A 44 -3.89 -1.69 -2.05
N ASN A 45 -4.03 -1.69 -3.38
CA ASN A 45 -5.23 -1.25 -4.09
C ASN A 45 -6.31 -2.34 -4.18
N THR A 46 -6.03 -3.58 -3.80
CA THR A 46 -7.01 -4.67 -3.73
C THR A 46 -7.78 -4.66 -2.42
N GLU A 47 -9.08 -4.96 -2.45
CA GLU A 47 -9.93 -5.02 -1.25
C GLU A 47 -9.56 -6.20 -0.34
N ARG A 48 -9.21 -7.33 -0.94
CA ARG A 48 -8.81 -8.55 -0.23
C ARG A 48 -7.53 -9.09 -0.84
N LEU A 49 -6.63 -9.57 0.03
CA LEU A 49 -5.51 -10.37 -0.41
C LEU A 49 -6.04 -11.74 -0.84
N GLU A 50 -5.60 -12.21 -1.99
CA GLU A 50 -5.98 -13.54 -2.47
C GLU A 50 -5.34 -14.63 -1.59
N GLU A 51 -6.00 -15.79 -1.46
CA GLU A 51 -5.47 -16.93 -0.70
C GLU A 51 -4.12 -17.44 -1.26
N LEU A 52 -3.83 -17.13 -2.52
CA LEU A 52 -2.57 -17.47 -3.20
C LEU A 52 -1.33 -16.81 -2.58
N ASP A 53 -1.52 -15.77 -1.77
CA ASP A 53 -0.44 -15.08 -1.07
C ASP A 53 -0.02 -15.78 0.24
N LYS A 54 -0.67 -16.89 0.58
CA LYS A 54 -0.41 -17.65 1.81
C LYS A 54 0.09 -19.05 1.46
N VAL A 55 1.16 -19.44 2.14
CA VAL A 55 1.72 -20.81 2.03
C VAL A 55 1.34 -21.58 3.27
N PHE A 56 0.32 -22.42 3.18
CA PHE A 56 -0.17 -23.15 4.35
C PHE A 56 -0.74 -24.54 3.99
N ILE A 57 -0.78 -25.40 5.01
CA ILE A 57 -1.55 -26.64 5.03
C ILE A 57 -2.47 -26.58 6.25
N GLN A 58 -3.75 -26.72 6.04
CA GLN A 58 -4.73 -26.76 7.11
C GLN A 58 -5.50 -28.07 7.10
N VAL A 59 -5.53 -28.73 8.24
CA VAL A 59 -6.30 -29.94 8.51
C VAL A 59 -7.43 -29.57 9.45
N LYS A 60 -8.65 -29.78 9.02
CA LYS A 60 -9.87 -29.45 9.79
C LYS A 60 -10.57 -30.73 10.21
N HIS A 61 -10.87 -30.81 11.49
CA HIS A 61 -11.76 -31.76 12.12
C HIS A 61 -12.82 -30.96 12.90
N PRO A 62 -14.05 -31.44 13.11
CA PRO A 62 -15.09 -30.68 13.84
C PRO A 62 -14.64 -30.08 15.19
N ASN A 63 -13.73 -30.75 15.89
CA ASN A 63 -13.25 -30.34 17.20
C ASN A 63 -11.81 -29.82 17.20
N ALA A 64 -11.10 -29.83 16.06
CA ALA A 64 -9.71 -29.41 16.00
C ALA A 64 -9.33 -28.90 14.61
N ILE A 65 -8.53 -27.84 14.57
CA ILE A 65 -7.95 -27.29 13.33
C ILE A 65 -6.44 -27.23 13.54
N GLY A 66 -5.68 -27.87 12.66
CA GLY A 66 -4.23 -27.76 12.62
C GLY A 66 -3.82 -27.00 11.39
N THR A 67 -3.02 -25.94 11.53
CA THR A 67 -2.49 -25.15 10.42
C THR A 67 -0.97 -25.18 10.49
N PHE A 68 -0.34 -25.50 9.37
CA PHE A 68 1.10 -25.42 9.16
C PHE A 68 1.40 -24.45 8.02
N GLY A 69 2.35 -23.53 8.21
CA GLY A 69 2.70 -22.49 7.25
C GLY A 69 2.24 -21.11 7.68
N ASP A 70 1.74 -20.29 6.75
CA ASP A 70 1.29 -18.94 7.03
C ASP A 70 -0.12 -18.94 7.60
N TYR A 71 -0.31 -18.29 8.74
CA TYR A 71 -1.62 -18.09 9.36
C TYR A 71 -1.70 -16.75 10.07
N GLN A 72 -2.92 -16.34 10.36
CA GLN A 72 -3.20 -15.16 11.18
C GLN A 72 -3.72 -15.62 12.54
N LEU A 73 -2.99 -15.29 13.60
CA LEU A 73 -3.39 -15.51 14.97
C LEU A 73 -4.18 -14.30 15.45
N GLN A 74 -5.48 -14.46 15.61
CA GLN A 74 -6.37 -13.43 16.17
C GLN A 74 -6.98 -13.97 17.45
N GLN A 75 -6.50 -13.49 18.60
CA GLN A 75 -6.99 -13.91 19.91
C GLN A 75 -7.26 -12.71 20.80
N ARG A 76 -8.26 -12.85 21.64
CA ARG A 76 -8.62 -11.86 22.64
C ARG A 76 -8.98 -12.54 23.97
N PHE A 77 -8.08 -12.46 24.93
CA PHE A 77 -8.25 -12.96 26.29
C PHE A 77 -8.41 -11.76 27.25
N GLY A 78 -9.67 -11.47 27.60
CA GLY A 78 -10.01 -10.35 28.45
C GLY A 78 -9.62 -8.99 27.86
N GLU A 79 -9.18 -8.10 28.73
CA GLU A 79 -8.80 -6.72 28.39
C GLU A 79 -7.40 -6.63 27.77
N PHE A 80 -6.44 -7.42 28.26
CA PHE A 80 -5.00 -7.22 28.01
C PHE A 80 -4.37 -8.26 27.09
N GLY A 81 -4.95 -9.45 26.98
CA GLY A 81 -4.50 -10.54 26.11
C GLY A 81 -5.07 -10.36 24.71
N ILE A 82 -4.62 -9.32 24.00
CA ILE A 82 -5.04 -9.05 22.62
C ILE A 82 -3.84 -9.26 21.72
N ILE A 83 -4.01 -10.09 20.69
CA ILE A 83 -3.00 -10.34 19.68
C ILE A 83 -3.65 -10.53 18.31
N ASP A 84 -3.12 -9.85 17.31
CA ASP A 84 -3.43 -10.02 15.90
C ASP A 84 -2.12 -10.00 15.12
N ARG A 85 -1.63 -11.19 14.70
CA ARG A 85 -0.31 -11.38 14.09
C ARG A 85 -0.39 -12.27 12.86
N LYS A 86 0.34 -11.88 11.82
CA LYS A 86 0.69 -12.81 10.74
C LYS A 86 1.94 -13.59 11.12
N LEU A 87 1.80 -14.90 11.21
CA LEU A 87 2.83 -15.81 11.68
C LEU A 87 3.07 -16.93 10.66
N GLN A 88 4.27 -17.51 10.69
CA GLN A 88 4.63 -18.67 9.90
C GLN A 88 5.14 -19.78 10.80
N GLY A 89 4.41 -20.89 10.86
CA GLY A 89 4.75 -21.99 11.75
C GLY A 89 3.64 -23.01 11.90
N LEU A 90 3.40 -23.42 13.13
CA LEU A 90 2.37 -24.39 13.51
C LEU A 90 1.32 -23.71 14.40
N MET A 91 0.05 -23.93 14.08
CA MET A 91 -1.08 -23.53 14.93
C MET A 91 -2.05 -24.67 15.07
N GLY A 92 -2.43 -24.96 16.31
CA GLY A 92 -3.49 -25.90 16.67
C GLY A 92 -4.62 -25.16 17.38
N GLU A 93 -5.85 -25.34 16.94
CA GLU A 93 -7.06 -24.86 17.60
C GLU A 93 -7.91 -26.07 17.98
N PHE A 94 -8.42 -26.07 19.17
CA PHE A 94 -9.21 -27.17 19.72
C PHE A 94 -10.50 -26.60 20.31
N ASN A 95 -11.63 -27.17 19.93
CA ASN A 95 -12.94 -26.83 20.43
C ASN A 95 -13.65 -28.13 20.84
N TYR A 96 -13.75 -28.38 22.13
CA TYR A 96 -14.41 -29.54 22.63
C TYR A 96 -15.41 -29.16 23.72
N GLU A 97 -16.68 -29.44 23.47
CA GLU A 97 -17.81 -29.07 24.35
C GLU A 97 -17.77 -27.56 24.70
N ASN A 98 -17.44 -27.28 25.97
CA ASN A 98 -17.42 -25.93 26.53
C ASN A 98 -16.02 -25.33 26.65
N THR A 99 -15.00 -25.96 26.03
CA THR A 99 -13.59 -25.56 26.14
C THR A 99 -13.02 -25.32 24.77
N SER A 100 -12.42 -24.13 24.61
CA SER A 100 -11.64 -23.77 23.43
C SER A 100 -10.20 -23.55 23.87
N ALA A 101 -9.26 -24.06 23.10
CA ALA A 101 -7.83 -23.88 23.34
C ALA A 101 -7.09 -23.66 22.03
N PHE A 102 -5.97 -22.93 22.09
CA PHE A 102 -5.05 -22.82 20.98
C PHE A 102 -3.60 -22.99 21.43
N ILE A 103 -2.77 -23.42 20.51
CA ILE A 103 -1.32 -23.42 20.64
C ILE A 103 -0.71 -22.94 19.31
N SER A 104 0.31 -22.11 19.39
CA SER A 104 0.98 -21.51 18.25
C SER A 104 2.49 -21.50 18.48
N ILE A 105 3.25 -22.06 17.53
CA ILE A 105 4.71 -22.06 17.53
C ILE A 105 5.14 -21.57 16.14
N ALA A 106 5.75 -20.40 16.07
CA ALA A 106 5.98 -19.75 14.79
C ALA A 106 7.23 -18.88 14.77
N SER A 107 7.62 -18.49 13.57
CA SER A 107 8.47 -17.34 13.32
C SER A 107 7.59 -16.11 13.10
N SER A 108 7.88 -15.02 13.76
CA SER A 108 7.26 -13.71 13.56
C SER A 108 8.14 -12.88 12.61
N ARG A 109 7.53 -12.28 11.59
CA ARG A 109 8.26 -11.45 10.62
C ARG A 109 8.15 -9.97 10.91
N GLY A 110 7.25 -9.56 11.80
CA GLY A 110 6.88 -8.16 12.03
C GLY A 110 7.03 -7.68 13.46
N LYS A 111 7.13 -6.36 13.57
CA LYS A 111 6.91 -5.60 14.82
C LYS A 111 5.63 -4.82 14.70
N PHE A 112 4.79 -4.86 15.72
CA PHE A 112 3.57 -4.07 15.79
C PHE A 112 3.89 -2.61 16.13
N ASN A 113 3.24 -1.67 15.45
CA ASN A 113 3.27 -0.26 15.79
C ASN A 113 1.91 0.40 15.53
N THR A 114 1.68 1.52 16.21
CA THR A 114 0.55 2.41 15.98
C THR A 114 1.06 3.81 15.69
N ASN A 115 0.66 4.39 14.55
CA ASN A 115 0.91 5.78 14.24
C ASN A 115 -0.38 6.60 14.37
N ASN A 116 -0.29 7.76 15.04
CA ASN A 116 -1.39 8.70 15.21
C ASN A 116 -0.95 10.07 14.68
N PHE A 117 -1.72 10.63 13.75
CA PHE A 117 -1.43 11.94 13.17
C PHE A 117 -2.71 12.57 12.61
N ASN A 118 -2.66 13.87 12.36
CA ASN A 118 -3.75 14.58 11.70
C ASN A 118 -3.54 14.62 10.20
N GLY A 119 -4.65 14.65 9.46
CA GLY A 119 -4.65 14.92 8.03
C GLY A 119 -4.17 16.34 7.70
N GLN A 120 -4.06 16.62 6.42
CA GLN A 120 -3.78 17.96 5.90
C GLN A 120 -4.92 18.39 4.99
N ASP A 121 -5.33 19.66 5.05
CA ASP A 121 -6.47 20.16 4.29
C ASP A 121 -6.34 19.87 2.80
N GLY A 122 -7.24 19.03 2.28
CA GLY A 122 -7.31 18.61 0.89
C GLY A 122 -6.21 17.68 0.40
N VAL A 123 -5.31 17.22 1.24
CA VAL A 123 -4.25 16.29 0.86
C VAL A 123 -4.72 14.86 1.14
N GLN A 124 -4.99 14.10 0.09
CA GLN A 124 -5.41 12.70 0.21
C GLN A 124 -4.24 11.76 0.57
N GLY A 125 -3.02 12.17 0.35
CA GLY A 125 -1.80 11.40 0.64
C GLY A 125 -0.62 11.83 -0.24
N PRO A 126 0.47 11.05 -0.23
CA PRO A 126 0.74 9.92 0.65
C PRO A 126 1.06 10.34 2.08
N TYR A 127 0.53 9.61 3.07
CA TYR A 127 0.87 9.73 4.49
C TYR A 127 1.83 8.62 4.84
N ARG A 128 3.05 8.98 5.27
CA ARG A 128 4.10 8.02 5.59
C ARG A 128 3.93 7.49 7.02
N LEU A 129 4.06 6.18 7.17
CA LEU A 129 4.09 5.49 8.44
C LEU A 129 5.55 5.28 8.88
N ASN A 130 5.77 5.33 10.18
CA ASN A 130 7.08 5.19 10.79
C ASN A 130 7.10 4.00 11.74
N GLY A 131 8.26 3.35 11.85
CA GLY A 131 8.50 2.32 12.84
C GLY A 131 8.49 2.84 14.29
N VAL A 132 8.65 1.93 15.25
CA VAL A 132 8.60 2.23 16.70
C VAL A 132 9.63 3.30 17.10
N ASN A 133 10.79 3.34 16.44
CA ASN A 133 11.84 4.30 16.72
C ASN A 133 11.90 5.43 15.66
N ASN A 134 10.77 5.75 15.03
CA ASN A 134 10.67 6.71 13.92
C ASN A 134 11.47 6.32 12.66
N GLU A 135 11.76 5.03 12.46
CA GLU A 135 12.36 4.56 11.22
C GLU A 135 11.45 4.90 10.04
N ARG A 136 12.03 5.49 8.99
CA ARG A 136 11.28 5.92 7.81
C ARG A 136 11.23 4.86 6.71
N ASP A 137 12.30 4.09 6.57
CA ASP A 137 12.44 3.09 5.51
C ASP A 137 12.03 1.72 6.07
N ILE A 138 10.74 1.54 6.28
CA ILE A 138 10.13 0.30 6.78
C ILE A 138 9.25 -0.32 5.70
N ILE A 139 9.11 -1.64 5.74
CA ILE A 139 8.21 -2.39 4.87
C ILE A 139 7.06 -2.92 5.73
N ILE A 140 5.83 -2.56 5.39
CA ILE A 140 4.65 -3.05 6.10
C ILE A 140 4.30 -4.46 5.62
N ILE A 141 3.95 -5.33 6.54
CA ILE A 141 3.48 -6.67 6.22
C ILE A 141 2.05 -6.56 5.68
N ALA A 142 1.88 -6.95 4.43
CA ALA A 142 0.63 -6.75 3.71
C ALA A 142 -0.57 -7.36 4.44
N GLY A 143 -1.64 -6.55 4.58
CA GLY A 143 -2.91 -6.94 5.21
C GLY A 143 -2.89 -7.02 6.73
N THR A 144 -1.86 -6.47 7.39
CA THR A 144 -1.83 -6.31 8.85
C THR A 144 -2.32 -4.94 9.29
N GLU A 145 -2.42 -4.01 8.35
CA GLU A 145 -2.83 -2.65 8.63
C GLU A 145 -4.33 -2.55 8.95
N LYS A 146 -4.64 -1.71 9.94
CA LYS A 146 -5.98 -1.23 10.27
C LYS A 146 -5.95 0.28 10.33
N VAL A 147 -6.63 0.92 9.41
CA VAL A 147 -6.67 2.38 9.27
C VAL A 147 -7.95 2.90 9.86
N PHE A 148 -7.84 3.88 10.74
CA PHE A 148 -8.99 4.53 11.38
C PHE A 148 -8.98 6.01 11.04
N LEU A 149 -10.14 6.53 10.68
CA LEU A 149 -10.39 7.96 10.46
C LEU A 149 -11.45 8.42 11.45
N ASP A 150 -11.11 9.36 12.32
CA ASP A 150 -11.99 9.84 13.40
C ASP A 150 -12.56 8.73 14.28
N GLY A 151 -11.75 7.68 14.53
CA GLY A 151 -12.10 6.50 15.31
C GLY A 151 -12.92 5.43 14.56
N VAL A 152 -13.25 5.66 13.30
CA VAL A 152 -13.99 4.70 12.46
C VAL A 152 -13.01 3.93 11.58
N GLU A 153 -13.11 2.61 11.56
CA GLU A 153 -12.26 1.75 10.73
C GLU A 153 -12.60 1.93 9.25
N MET A 154 -11.55 2.10 8.43
CA MET A 154 -11.62 2.33 6.99
C MET A 154 -11.35 1.02 6.23
N LYS A 155 -11.94 0.89 5.03
CA LYS A 155 -11.75 -0.26 4.15
C LYS A 155 -10.67 0.02 3.11
N ARG A 156 -9.75 -0.95 2.94
CA ARG A 156 -8.74 -0.92 1.89
C ARG A 156 -9.36 -1.17 0.51
N GLY A 157 -8.75 -0.58 -0.51
CA GLY A 157 -9.04 -0.80 -1.93
C GLY A 157 -9.27 0.51 -2.69
N GLU A 158 -8.94 0.52 -3.98
CA GLU A 158 -9.17 1.68 -4.85
C GLU A 158 -10.63 2.15 -4.90
N ASN A 159 -11.57 1.21 -4.77
CA ASN A 159 -13.01 1.51 -4.76
C ASN A 159 -13.57 1.80 -3.37
N ASN A 160 -12.74 1.67 -2.33
CA ASN A 160 -13.12 1.89 -0.93
C ASN A 160 -12.47 3.18 -0.39
N ASP A 161 -11.97 3.17 0.85
CA ASP A 161 -11.59 4.39 1.56
C ASP A 161 -10.10 4.76 1.38
N TYR A 162 -9.19 3.77 1.23
CA TYR A 162 -7.75 4.01 1.10
C TYR A 162 -7.03 2.92 0.31
N THR A 163 -5.84 3.29 -0.19
CA THR A 163 -4.84 2.38 -0.71
C THR A 163 -3.55 2.49 0.10
N ILE A 164 -2.72 1.46 0.08
CA ILE A 164 -1.45 1.42 0.80
C ILE A 164 -0.33 0.93 -0.12
N GLU A 165 0.83 1.58 -0.06
CA GLU A 165 2.06 1.11 -0.66
C GLU A 165 2.92 0.50 0.44
N TYR A 166 2.96 -0.82 0.48
CA TYR A 166 3.60 -1.56 1.57
C TYR A 166 5.13 -1.39 1.59
N SER A 167 5.75 -1.29 0.42
CA SER A 167 7.21 -1.16 0.28
C SER A 167 7.74 0.18 0.78
N ASN A 168 6.94 1.24 0.69
CA ASN A 168 7.28 2.61 1.09
C ASN A 168 6.57 3.04 2.38
N ALA A 169 5.74 2.16 2.95
CA ALA A 169 4.95 2.43 4.15
C ALA A 169 4.09 3.71 4.03
N THR A 170 3.38 3.88 2.91
CA THR A 170 2.57 5.08 2.68
C THR A 170 1.11 4.74 2.42
N ILE A 171 0.22 5.55 2.98
CA ILE A 171 -1.23 5.44 2.82
C ILE A 171 -1.75 6.63 2.01
N THR A 172 -2.63 6.36 1.06
CA THR A 172 -3.32 7.37 0.27
C THR A 172 -4.83 7.12 0.38
N PHE A 173 -5.57 8.12 0.84
CA PHE A 173 -7.03 8.05 0.90
C PHE A 173 -7.63 8.28 -0.49
N THR A 174 -8.67 7.53 -0.79
CA THR A 174 -9.39 7.68 -2.05
C THR A 174 -10.26 8.94 -2.04
N PRO A 175 -10.68 9.45 -3.20
CA PRO A 175 -11.61 10.56 -3.30
C PRO A 175 -13.01 10.30 -2.72
N ASN A 176 -13.29 9.15 -2.17
CA ASN A 176 -14.57 8.87 -1.50
C ASN A 176 -14.74 9.70 -0.22
N ARG A 177 -13.61 10.12 0.39
CA ARG A 177 -13.63 11.00 1.57
C ARG A 177 -12.59 12.08 1.45
N LEU A 178 -12.99 13.32 1.71
CA LEU A 178 -12.07 14.44 1.76
C LEU A 178 -11.33 14.45 3.10
N ILE A 179 -10.00 14.37 3.07
CA ILE A 179 -9.15 14.52 4.24
C ILE A 179 -8.92 16.00 4.53
N THR A 180 -9.00 16.36 5.80
CA THR A 180 -8.83 17.74 6.27
C THR A 180 -7.84 17.78 7.45
N SER A 181 -7.40 18.98 7.83
CA SER A 181 -6.57 19.18 9.02
C SER A 181 -7.26 18.78 10.35
N ALA A 182 -8.58 18.65 10.34
CA ALA A 182 -9.37 18.16 11.47
C ALA A 182 -9.51 16.63 11.50
N SER A 183 -9.17 15.95 10.40
CA SER A 183 -9.24 14.49 10.30
C SER A 183 -8.15 13.85 11.14
N ARG A 184 -8.52 12.99 12.08
CA ARG A 184 -7.60 12.24 12.94
C ARG A 184 -7.41 10.86 12.37
N ILE A 185 -6.17 10.55 12.03
CA ILE A 185 -5.77 9.28 11.41
C ILE A 185 -5.00 8.47 12.44
N SER A 186 -5.45 7.24 12.65
CA SER A 186 -4.73 6.24 13.46
C SER A 186 -4.52 5.00 12.62
N VAL A 187 -3.31 4.46 12.64
CA VAL A 187 -2.96 3.27 11.86
C VAL A 187 -2.23 2.29 12.74
N ASP A 188 -2.81 1.09 12.89
CA ASP A 188 -2.16 -0.06 13.49
C ASP A 188 -1.60 -0.94 12.38
N PHE A 189 -0.37 -1.42 12.50
CA PHE A 189 0.26 -2.24 11.48
C PHE A 189 1.44 -3.04 12.01
N GLU A 190 1.81 -4.09 11.28
CA GLU A 190 3.08 -4.78 11.46
C GLU A 190 4.05 -4.39 10.36
N TYR A 191 5.33 -4.21 10.72
CA TYR A 191 6.39 -3.92 9.76
C TYR A 191 7.61 -4.81 10.01
N THR A 192 8.34 -5.11 8.95
CA THR A 192 9.58 -5.88 9.04
C THR A 192 10.77 -4.94 9.24
N ASP A 193 11.62 -5.26 10.23
CA ASP A 193 12.87 -4.55 10.48
C ASP A 193 14.11 -5.36 10.08
N ARG A 194 13.94 -6.65 9.70
CA ARG A 194 14.98 -7.60 9.26
C ARG A 194 16.25 -7.62 10.13
N GLN A 195 16.13 -7.28 11.40
CA GLN A 195 17.30 -7.21 12.28
C GLN A 195 17.70 -8.57 12.82
N TYR A 196 16.73 -9.34 13.34
CA TYR A 196 16.92 -10.68 13.89
C TYR A 196 15.82 -11.63 13.42
N SER A 197 16.13 -12.92 13.43
CA SER A 197 15.08 -13.93 13.39
C SER A 197 14.30 -13.88 14.71
N ARG A 198 12.96 -13.83 14.63
CA ARG A 198 12.06 -13.68 15.76
C ARG A 198 11.19 -14.90 15.90
N ASN A 199 11.15 -15.46 17.12
CA ASN A 199 10.34 -16.62 17.44
C ASN A 199 9.12 -16.19 18.25
N PHE A 200 7.99 -16.82 17.95
CA PHE A 200 6.73 -16.63 18.66
C PHE A 200 6.26 -17.96 19.24
N PHE A 201 5.77 -17.90 20.48
CA PHE A 201 5.03 -18.97 21.13
C PHE A 201 3.77 -18.39 21.77
N GLY A 202 2.62 -19.00 21.51
CA GLY A 202 1.35 -18.63 22.12
C GLY A 202 0.56 -19.87 22.51
N ALA A 203 -0.05 -19.83 23.67
CA ALA A 203 -0.98 -20.87 24.12
C ALA A 203 -2.09 -20.24 24.95
N GLY A 204 -3.31 -20.71 24.78
CA GLY A 204 -4.44 -20.22 25.57
C GLY A 204 -5.56 -21.24 25.66
N VAL A 205 -6.31 -21.15 26.71
CA VAL A 205 -7.49 -21.97 26.96
C VAL A 205 -8.60 -21.15 27.60
N ILE A 206 -9.79 -21.30 27.08
CA ILE A 206 -11.02 -20.75 27.68
C ILE A 206 -11.98 -21.92 27.92
N SER A 207 -12.46 -22.06 29.15
CA SER A 207 -13.45 -23.06 29.50
C SER A 207 -14.67 -22.44 30.15
N SER A 208 -15.85 -22.86 29.72
CA SER A 208 -17.14 -22.46 30.27
C SER A 208 -17.63 -23.55 31.22
N LEU A 209 -17.86 -23.17 32.46
CA LEU A 209 -18.24 -24.04 33.55
C LEU A 209 -19.66 -23.71 34.01
N PHE A 210 -20.33 -24.65 34.71
CA PHE A 210 -21.63 -24.46 35.32
C PHE A 210 -22.71 -23.94 34.34
N ASN A 211 -22.88 -24.60 33.20
CA ASN A 211 -23.82 -24.21 32.16
C ASN A 211 -23.55 -22.77 31.65
N ASN A 212 -22.33 -22.43 31.37
CA ASN A 212 -21.88 -21.09 30.90
C ASN A 212 -22.00 -19.94 31.91
N LYS A 213 -22.25 -20.25 33.19
CA LYS A 213 -22.33 -19.23 34.25
C LYS A 213 -20.96 -18.71 34.66
N LEU A 214 -19.92 -19.49 34.45
CA LEU A 214 -18.54 -19.11 34.73
C LEU A 214 -17.65 -19.43 33.53
N LYS A 215 -16.90 -18.47 33.03
CA LYS A 215 -15.86 -18.67 32.00
C LYS A 215 -14.51 -18.34 32.63
N LEU A 216 -13.59 -19.26 32.50
CA LEU A 216 -12.19 -19.09 32.91
C LEU A 216 -11.30 -19.15 31.68
N GLY A 217 -10.42 -18.18 31.52
CA GLY A 217 -9.43 -18.14 30.44
C GLY A 217 -8.03 -17.95 30.99
N PHE A 218 -7.07 -18.61 30.37
CA PHE A 218 -5.65 -18.45 30.60
C PHE A 218 -4.95 -18.34 29.26
N GLU A 219 -4.03 -17.36 29.11
CA GLU A 219 -3.21 -17.17 27.92
C GLU A 219 -1.76 -16.92 28.33
N TYR A 220 -0.85 -17.46 27.54
CA TYR A 220 0.57 -17.11 27.59
C TYR A 220 1.11 -16.85 26.18
N LEU A 221 1.73 -15.69 25.99
CA LEU A 221 2.35 -15.24 24.75
C LEU A 221 3.83 -14.92 25.00
N ARG A 222 4.68 -15.31 24.05
CA ARG A 222 6.11 -15.01 24.06
C ARG A 222 6.58 -14.71 22.64
N GLU A 223 7.22 -13.57 22.46
CA GLU A 223 7.88 -13.16 21.22
C GLU A 223 9.30 -12.70 21.55
N GLY A 224 10.30 -13.24 20.87
CA GLY A 224 11.69 -12.92 21.16
C GLY A 224 12.61 -13.01 19.97
N ASP A 225 13.54 -12.08 19.88
CA ASP A 225 14.61 -12.07 18.90
C ASP A 225 15.68 -13.11 19.27
N ASN A 226 16.20 -13.81 18.27
CA ASN A 226 17.33 -14.72 18.45
C ASN A 226 18.64 -13.93 18.36
N GLN A 227 19.32 -13.76 19.49
CA GLN A 227 20.59 -13.02 19.61
C GLN A 227 21.68 -13.54 18.69
N ASP A 228 21.68 -14.85 18.40
CA ASP A 228 22.71 -15.54 17.64
C ASP A 228 22.42 -15.57 16.13
N SER A 229 21.29 -15.00 15.71
CA SER A 229 20.84 -15.02 14.30
C SER A 229 20.44 -13.64 13.83
N PRO A 230 21.37 -12.65 13.78
CA PRO A 230 21.12 -11.41 13.06
C PRO A 230 21.00 -11.70 11.56
N ILE A 231 20.08 -10.99 10.86
CA ILE A 231 19.74 -11.31 9.45
C ILE A 231 20.64 -10.52 8.49
N ASP A 232 20.65 -9.20 8.59
CA ASP A 232 21.31 -8.32 7.60
C ASP A 232 22.68 -7.79 8.05
N ILE A 233 23.08 -8.06 9.30
CA ILE A 233 24.32 -7.55 9.90
C ILE A 233 25.01 -8.68 10.65
N SER A 234 26.31 -8.85 10.40
CA SER A 234 27.16 -9.62 11.30
C SER A 234 27.67 -8.73 12.44
N LEU A 235 27.39 -9.11 13.67
CA LEU A 235 27.87 -8.39 14.85
C LEU A 235 29.29 -8.85 15.21
N SER A 236 30.23 -7.89 15.27
CA SER A 236 31.56 -8.13 15.82
C SER A 236 31.50 -8.19 17.36
N GLU A 237 32.54 -8.69 18.01
CA GLU A 237 32.62 -8.70 19.48
C GLU A 237 32.59 -7.27 20.07
N SER A 238 33.18 -6.30 19.36
CA SER A 238 33.08 -4.88 19.74
C SER A 238 31.66 -4.34 19.63
N ASP A 239 30.88 -4.77 18.63
CA ASP A 239 29.46 -4.39 18.51
C ASP A 239 28.63 -4.96 19.67
N LYS A 240 28.89 -6.22 20.07
CA LYS A 240 28.22 -6.84 21.23
C LYS A 240 28.59 -6.14 22.55
N GLU A 241 29.83 -5.68 22.68
CA GLU A 241 30.25 -4.92 23.84
C GLU A 241 29.53 -3.57 23.91
N ILE A 242 29.39 -2.83 22.79
CA ILE A 242 28.59 -1.61 22.72
C ILE A 242 27.15 -1.91 23.15
N LEU A 243 26.54 -2.97 22.63
CA LEU A 243 25.19 -3.38 22.97
C LEU A 243 25.04 -3.72 24.46
N SER A 244 26.01 -4.41 25.07
CA SER A 244 25.98 -4.76 26.49
C SER A 244 26.05 -3.54 27.41
N GLN A 245 26.75 -2.48 26.97
CA GLN A 245 26.94 -1.24 27.72
C GLN A 245 25.82 -0.23 27.48
N ALA A 246 25.03 -0.41 26.42
CA ALA A 246 23.97 0.52 26.01
C ALA A 246 22.77 0.52 26.94
N GLY A 247 22.56 -0.56 27.73
CA GLY A 247 21.29 -0.76 28.45
C GLY A 247 20.11 -0.80 27.47
N ASP A 248 19.01 -0.23 27.85
CA ASP A 248 17.79 -0.10 27.04
C ASP A 248 17.82 1.10 26.07
N ASP A 249 18.88 1.92 26.12
CA ASP A 249 18.97 3.17 25.36
C ASP A 249 19.57 2.93 23.97
N ARG A 250 18.70 2.91 22.94
CA ARG A 250 19.10 2.77 21.54
C ARG A 250 20.12 3.84 21.09
N ASN A 251 20.07 5.04 21.67
CA ASN A 251 20.99 6.10 21.26
C ASN A 251 22.43 5.86 21.72
N LYS A 252 22.63 4.93 22.66
CA LYS A 252 23.96 4.45 23.07
C LYS A 252 24.42 3.25 22.24
N ALA A 253 23.50 2.53 21.59
CA ALA A 253 23.80 1.38 20.74
C ALA A 253 24.16 1.83 19.32
N VAL A 254 25.21 2.63 19.18
CA VAL A 254 25.62 3.22 17.91
C VAL A 254 27.10 3.05 17.64
N LYS A 255 27.45 2.91 16.37
CA LYS A 255 28.82 2.95 15.88
C LYS A 255 29.00 3.98 14.78
N SER A 256 30.26 4.35 14.49
CA SER A 256 30.56 5.25 13.40
C SER A 256 30.06 4.69 12.06
N GLY A 257 29.36 5.52 11.29
CA GLY A 257 28.98 5.23 9.92
C GLY A 257 30.09 5.49 8.90
N VAL A 258 31.22 6.07 9.34
CA VAL A 258 32.33 6.47 8.47
C VAL A 258 33.35 5.34 8.38
N ARG A 259 33.68 4.95 7.18
CA ARG A 259 34.76 3.96 6.89
C ARG A 259 35.59 4.41 5.70
N LEU A 260 36.86 4.10 5.71
CA LEU A 260 37.71 4.24 4.51
C LEU A 260 37.20 3.28 3.44
N ALA A 261 37.20 3.72 2.19
CA ALA A 261 36.91 2.84 1.09
C ALA A 261 38.01 1.78 0.91
N GLU A 262 37.65 0.62 0.42
CA GLU A 262 38.62 -0.44 0.11
C GLU A 262 39.45 -0.03 -1.11
N PRO A 263 40.77 -0.31 -1.12
CA PRO A 263 41.60 -0.04 -2.27
C PRO A 263 41.19 -0.95 -3.44
N ASP A 264 41.21 -0.39 -4.64
CA ASP A 264 40.98 -1.13 -5.88
C ASP A 264 42.15 -2.09 -6.20
N SER A 265 42.05 -2.82 -7.32
CA SER A 265 43.07 -3.76 -7.77
C SER A 265 44.46 -3.11 -8.04
N LEU A 266 44.51 -1.78 -8.12
CA LEU A 266 45.74 -0.98 -8.30
C LEU A 266 46.20 -0.36 -6.99
N GLY A 267 45.54 -0.62 -5.87
CA GLY A 267 45.84 -0.05 -4.55
C GLY A 267 45.38 1.36 -4.34
N ILE A 268 44.50 1.92 -5.20
CA ILE A 268 43.97 3.25 -5.10
C ILE A 268 42.66 3.20 -4.26
N ILE A 269 42.60 4.05 -3.22
CA ILE A 269 41.41 4.16 -2.38
C ILE A 269 40.43 5.14 -3.05
N LYS A 270 39.25 4.64 -3.45
CA LYS A 270 38.18 5.44 -4.09
C LYS A 270 36.92 5.33 -3.25
N GLY A 271 36.57 6.43 -2.60
CA GLY A 271 35.30 6.57 -1.87
C GLY A 271 34.36 7.56 -2.58
N ILE A 272 33.25 7.82 -1.97
CA ILE A 272 32.21 8.75 -2.49
C ILE A 272 32.06 10.02 -1.65
N TYR A 273 32.71 10.09 -0.50
CA TYR A 273 32.71 11.25 0.40
C TYR A 273 34.12 11.72 0.68
N SER A 274 34.29 13.06 0.69
CA SER A 274 35.49 13.75 1.18
C SER A 274 35.24 14.29 2.58
N LYS A 275 36.26 14.27 3.45
CA LYS A 275 36.22 14.85 4.78
C LYS A 275 36.59 16.33 4.71
N VAL A 276 35.79 17.17 5.34
CA VAL A 276 36.04 18.60 5.47
C VAL A 276 36.09 18.96 6.98
N ASP A 277 37.15 19.59 7.37
CA ASP A 277 37.33 20.08 8.73
C ASP A 277 37.04 21.59 8.78
N THR A 278 36.17 22.02 9.68
CA THR A 278 35.80 23.44 9.89
C THR A 278 35.87 23.80 11.36
N LEU A 279 36.02 25.09 11.66
CA LEU A 279 35.99 25.58 13.02
C LEU A 279 34.57 26.01 13.38
N ILE A 280 33.96 25.35 14.37
CA ILE A 280 32.65 25.71 14.92
C ILE A 280 32.84 25.97 16.42
N ASN A 281 32.53 27.17 16.90
CA ASN A 281 32.68 27.59 18.31
C ASN A 281 34.09 27.36 18.88
N GLY A 282 35.11 27.48 18.03
CA GLY A 282 36.53 27.33 18.47
C GLY A 282 37.03 25.88 18.52
N SER A 283 36.21 24.90 18.18
CA SER A 283 36.58 23.49 18.08
C SER A 283 36.56 23.01 16.62
N ILE A 284 37.48 22.13 16.26
CA ILE A 284 37.48 21.51 14.93
C ILE A 284 36.32 20.55 14.85
N PHE A 285 35.45 20.80 13.89
CA PHE A 285 34.32 19.93 13.53
C PHE A 285 34.56 19.34 12.14
N SER A 286 34.43 18.01 12.04
CA SER A 286 34.60 17.32 10.78
C SER A 286 33.24 16.92 10.21
N TYR A 287 33.00 17.22 8.94
CA TYR A 287 31.82 16.75 8.23
C TYR A 287 32.20 16.16 6.87
N TYR A 288 31.28 15.44 6.25
CA TYR A 288 31.52 14.68 5.02
C TYR A 288 30.69 15.26 3.89
N VAL A 289 31.34 15.50 2.75
CA VAL A 289 30.73 16.05 1.54
C VAL A 289 30.74 14.98 0.46
N TYR A 290 29.57 14.76 -0.11
CA TYR A 290 29.41 13.88 -1.26
C TYR A 290 30.13 14.47 -2.48
N ASN A 291 31.18 13.82 -2.94
CA ASN A 291 32.00 14.30 -4.06
C ASN A 291 32.67 13.10 -4.77
N PRO A 292 31.88 12.24 -5.43
CA PRO A 292 32.40 11.06 -6.11
C PRO A 292 33.33 11.43 -7.28
N GLY A 293 34.34 10.61 -7.51
CA GLY A 293 35.34 10.82 -8.57
C GLY A 293 36.45 11.82 -8.22
N ASP A 294 36.37 12.49 -7.09
CA ASP A 294 37.45 13.36 -6.61
C ASP A 294 38.50 12.56 -5.83
N SER A 295 39.78 12.89 -6.02
CA SER A 295 40.88 12.20 -5.34
C SER A 295 40.91 12.36 -3.82
N SER A 296 40.20 13.37 -3.26
CA SER A 296 40.03 13.57 -1.81
C SER A 296 38.92 12.71 -1.24
N SER A 297 38.09 12.11 -2.08
CA SER A 297 36.97 11.27 -1.65
C SER A 297 37.42 9.83 -1.39
N ILE A 298 37.87 9.60 -0.17
CA ILE A 298 38.40 8.31 0.28
C ILE A 298 37.49 7.60 1.28
N PHE A 299 36.32 8.21 1.62
CA PHE A 299 35.40 7.67 2.60
C PHE A 299 34.11 7.15 1.96
N ASN A 300 33.59 6.06 2.52
CA ASN A 300 32.21 5.63 2.37
C ASN A 300 31.51 5.90 3.69
N VAL A 301 30.38 6.63 3.63
CA VAL A 301 29.67 7.07 4.82
C VAL A 301 28.23 6.54 4.80
N SER A 302 27.86 5.83 5.86
CA SER A 302 26.49 5.40 6.11
C SER A 302 25.83 6.40 7.07
N PHE A 303 24.61 6.78 6.76
CA PHE A 303 23.85 7.75 7.56
C PHE A 303 22.60 7.09 8.14
N SER A 304 22.29 7.43 9.38
CA SER A 304 21.04 7.01 10.02
C SER A 304 20.13 8.20 10.32
N TYR A 305 18.83 7.99 10.14
CA TYR A 305 17.84 8.99 10.51
C TYR A 305 17.69 9.06 12.03
N VAL A 306 17.85 10.24 12.60
CA VAL A 306 17.78 10.50 14.04
C VAL A 306 16.60 11.41 14.44
N GLY A 307 15.85 11.89 13.46
CA GLY A 307 14.72 12.81 13.63
C GLY A 307 15.02 14.20 13.11
N GLU A 308 13.99 14.90 12.63
CA GLU A 308 14.10 16.28 12.15
C GLU A 308 14.62 17.20 13.25
N GLY A 309 15.60 18.03 12.90
CA GLY A 309 16.24 18.96 13.83
C GLY A 309 17.16 18.29 14.86
N LYS A 310 17.48 17.00 14.72
CA LYS A 310 18.41 16.26 15.60
C LYS A 310 19.66 15.77 14.89
N GLY A 311 19.71 15.89 13.58
CA GLY A 311 20.83 15.50 12.74
C GLY A 311 21.47 16.73 12.06
N ASP A 312 22.55 16.47 11.34
CA ASP A 312 23.38 17.50 10.68
C ASP A 312 23.23 17.46 9.16
N TYR A 313 22.56 16.42 8.63
CA TYR A 313 22.44 16.15 7.20
C TYR A 313 20.99 16.00 6.78
N VAL A 314 20.74 16.31 5.50
CA VAL A 314 19.49 15.99 4.80
C VAL A 314 19.79 15.03 3.65
N ARG A 315 18.90 14.08 3.40
CA ARG A 315 18.97 13.16 2.26
C ARG A 315 18.42 13.85 1.01
N GLU A 316 19.22 13.99 -0.02
CA GLU A 316 18.82 14.53 -1.32
C GLU A 316 18.34 13.43 -2.26
N SER A 317 19.04 12.30 -2.23
CA SER A 317 18.68 11.09 -2.97
C SER A 317 19.25 9.86 -2.24
N LEU A 318 18.96 8.66 -2.71
CA LEU A 318 19.48 7.44 -2.10
C LEU A 318 21.01 7.45 -2.13
N GLY A 319 21.65 7.33 -0.97
CA GLY A 319 23.12 7.36 -0.82
C GLY A 319 23.72 8.78 -0.84
N VAL A 320 22.96 9.82 -1.15
CA VAL A 320 23.44 11.21 -1.24
C VAL A 320 22.92 12.05 -0.10
N TYR A 321 23.83 12.47 0.77
CA TYR A 321 23.51 13.29 1.95
C TYR A 321 24.31 14.60 1.92
N ARG A 322 23.59 15.70 2.19
CA ARG A 322 24.18 17.03 2.24
C ARG A 322 24.19 17.56 3.66
N PHE A 323 25.34 18.04 4.10
CA PHE A 323 25.48 18.74 5.37
C PHE A 323 24.74 20.09 5.35
N VAL A 324 23.91 20.33 6.36
CA VAL A 324 23.08 21.54 6.49
C VAL A 324 23.36 22.32 7.78
N GLY A 325 24.35 21.87 8.55
CA GLY A 325 24.70 22.45 9.86
C GLY A 325 24.23 21.58 11.02
N ILE A 326 24.87 21.77 12.18
CA ILE A 326 24.59 20.99 13.39
C ILE A 326 23.14 21.23 13.83
N GLY A 327 22.38 20.12 13.98
CA GLY A 327 21.00 20.16 14.44
C GLY A 327 19.99 20.71 13.42
N ASN A 328 20.37 20.95 12.16
CA ASN A 328 19.48 21.48 11.12
C ASN A 328 18.96 20.41 10.14
N GLY A 329 19.40 19.18 10.31
CA GLY A 329 19.02 18.05 9.48
C GLY A 329 18.34 16.95 10.28
N GLY A 330 18.10 15.83 9.60
CA GLY A 330 17.48 14.66 10.20
C GLY A 330 18.40 13.43 10.26
N TYR A 331 19.62 13.50 9.73
CA TYR A 331 20.54 12.39 9.61
C TYR A 331 21.89 12.65 10.24
N LEU A 332 22.51 11.60 10.80
CA LEU A 332 23.88 11.60 11.32
C LEU A 332 24.72 10.49 10.67
N PRO A 333 26.06 10.64 10.57
CA PRO A 333 26.97 9.64 10.01
C PRO A 333 27.26 8.52 11.02
N ILE A 334 26.21 7.86 11.49
CA ILE A 334 26.23 6.77 12.48
C ILE A 334 25.44 5.57 11.97
N ILE A 335 25.66 4.41 12.55
CA ILE A 335 24.88 3.20 12.35
C ILE A 335 24.34 2.77 13.69
N PHE A 336 23.00 2.64 13.79
CA PHE A 336 22.37 2.03 14.94
C PHE A 336 22.60 0.52 14.90
N LEU A 337 23.11 -0.03 15.99
CA LEU A 337 23.21 -1.46 16.17
C LEU A 337 21.83 -2.04 16.50
N PRO A 338 21.45 -3.17 15.91
CA PRO A 338 20.18 -3.80 16.22
C PRO A 338 20.19 -4.36 17.63
N ILE A 339 19.15 -4.05 18.40
CA ILE A 339 19.01 -4.51 19.79
C ILE A 339 17.98 -5.65 19.83
N PRO A 340 18.38 -6.88 20.23
CA PRO A 340 17.46 -8.00 20.35
C PRO A 340 16.58 -7.87 21.58
N GLN A 341 15.28 -8.13 21.42
CA GLN A 341 14.27 -7.94 22.46
C GLN A 341 13.56 -9.26 22.81
N LEU A 342 13.02 -9.33 24.03
CA LEU A 342 12.14 -10.42 24.45
C LEU A 342 10.90 -9.83 25.11
N LYS A 343 9.72 -10.25 24.65
CA LYS A 343 8.44 -9.85 25.20
C LYS A 343 7.63 -11.08 25.59
N GLN A 344 7.04 -11.07 26.79
CA GLN A 344 6.18 -12.12 27.28
C GLN A 344 4.95 -11.51 27.95
N LEU A 345 3.82 -12.21 27.90
CA LEU A 345 2.59 -11.83 28.56
C LEU A 345 1.85 -13.09 29.02
N GLY A 346 1.48 -13.10 30.28
CA GLY A 346 0.54 -14.07 30.84
C GLY A 346 -0.74 -13.35 31.22
N ALA A 347 -1.89 -13.85 30.79
CA ALA A 347 -3.20 -13.27 31.08
C ALA A 347 -4.16 -14.32 31.68
N ILE A 348 -4.96 -13.88 32.64
CA ILE A 348 -6.04 -14.67 33.26
C ILE A 348 -7.31 -13.85 33.12
N THR A 349 -8.39 -14.45 32.64
CA THR A 349 -9.70 -13.83 32.56
C THR A 349 -10.75 -14.69 33.25
N LEU A 350 -11.63 -14.04 33.97
CA LEU A 350 -12.78 -14.66 34.64
C LEU A 350 -14.02 -13.86 34.26
N THR A 351 -15.01 -14.53 33.70
CA THR A 351 -16.33 -13.94 33.42
C THR A 351 -17.37 -14.78 34.19
N ALA A 352 -18.14 -14.14 35.06
CA ALA A 352 -19.18 -14.79 35.86
C ALA A 352 -20.54 -14.14 35.61
N ASN A 353 -21.49 -14.92 35.18
CA ASN A 353 -22.92 -14.56 35.07
C ASN A 353 -23.65 -15.10 36.30
N VAL A 354 -23.46 -14.40 37.43
CA VAL A 354 -23.92 -14.90 38.78
C VAL A 354 -25.44 -15.02 38.83
N ILE A 355 -26.13 -14.01 38.32
CA ILE A 355 -27.56 -13.96 38.12
C ILE A 355 -27.89 -13.49 36.71
N GLU A 356 -29.08 -13.74 36.23
CA GLU A 356 -29.51 -13.56 34.83
C GLU A 356 -29.18 -12.17 34.23
N ASN A 357 -29.14 -11.14 35.06
CA ASN A 357 -28.88 -9.75 34.61
C ASN A 357 -27.54 -9.16 35.08
N LEU A 358 -26.68 -9.95 35.76
CA LEU A 358 -25.43 -9.45 36.31
C LEU A 358 -24.22 -10.18 35.69
N ASP A 359 -23.46 -9.45 34.92
CA ASP A 359 -22.18 -9.92 34.39
C ASP A 359 -21.02 -9.31 35.21
N ILE A 360 -20.09 -10.15 35.64
CA ILE A 360 -18.86 -9.76 36.34
C ILE A 360 -17.69 -10.27 35.56
N ASN A 361 -16.72 -9.39 35.23
CA ASN A 361 -15.49 -9.75 34.56
C ASN A 361 -14.29 -9.29 35.41
N PHE A 362 -13.31 -10.16 35.49
CA PHE A 362 -12.02 -9.87 36.11
C PHE A 362 -10.91 -10.33 35.17
N ASP A 363 -9.98 -9.45 34.84
CA ASP A 363 -8.83 -9.72 34.00
C ASP A 363 -7.57 -9.33 34.76
N TYR A 364 -6.56 -10.17 34.69
CA TYR A 364 -5.24 -9.90 35.23
C TYR A 364 -4.19 -10.31 34.22
N ALA A 365 -3.19 -9.46 33.97
CA ALA A 365 -2.09 -9.77 33.09
C ALA A 365 -0.75 -9.31 33.68
N GLY A 366 0.25 -10.19 33.57
CA GLY A 366 1.67 -9.85 33.82
C GLY A 366 2.43 -9.83 32.52
N SER A 367 3.30 -8.85 32.33
CA SER A 367 4.19 -8.73 31.19
C SER A 367 5.65 -8.68 31.61
N LEU A 368 6.51 -9.19 30.74
CA LEU A 368 7.96 -9.03 30.76
C LEU A 368 8.38 -8.43 29.42
N TRP A 369 9.12 -7.34 29.44
CA TRP A 369 9.70 -6.76 28.23
C TRP A 369 11.17 -6.38 28.48
N ASP A 370 12.06 -7.30 28.11
CA ASP A 370 13.51 -7.09 28.03
C ASP A 370 13.81 -6.45 26.68
N LYS A 371 14.25 -5.20 26.68
CA LYS A 371 14.50 -4.40 25.49
C LYS A 371 15.91 -4.60 24.94
N ASN A 372 16.82 -5.20 25.70
CA ASN A 372 18.17 -5.47 25.26
C ASN A 372 18.76 -6.72 25.88
N ARG A 373 18.59 -7.85 25.23
CA ARG A 373 19.07 -9.15 25.67
C ARG A 373 20.60 -9.31 25.76
N PHE A 374 21.38 -8.34 25.27
CA PHE A 374 22.84 -8.32 25.47
C PHE A 374 23.26 -7.60 26.75
N SER A 375 22.39 -6.76 27.32
CA SER A 375 22.70 -5.97 28.54
C SER A 375 22.09 -6.60 29.78
N ALA A 376 22.81 -6.52 30.89
CA ALA A 376 22.27 -6.78 32.23
C ALA A 376 21.95 -5.47 32.98
N LEU A 377 22.06 -4.34 32.30
CA LEU A 377 21.66 -3.03 32.84
C LEU A 377 20.14 -2.85 32.67
N ASP A 378 19.54 -2.12 33.57
CA ASP A 378 18.12 -1.73 33.52
C ASP A 378 17.10 -2.88 33.66
N GLU A 379 17.50 -4.08 34.11
CA GLU A 379 16.64 -5.27 34.30
C GLU A 379 15.44 -5.09 35.26
N ASN A 380 15.49 -4.08 36.12
CA ASN A 380 14.48 -3.82 37.15
C ASN A 380 13.17 -3.24 36.58
N ASP A 381 13.13 -2.78 35.33
CA ASP A 381 11.95 -2.22 34.68
C ASP A 381 11.26 -3.18 33.70
N ASN A 382 11.77 -4.41 33.54
CA ASN A 382 11.27 -5.41 32.61
C ASN A 382 9.88 -5.96 32.99
N TYR A 383 9.52 -6.02 34.27
CA TYR A 383 8.28 -6.65 34.74
C TYR A 383 7.21 -5.62 35.05
N GLY A 384 6.01 -5.87 34.60
CA GLY A 384 4.85 -5.06 34.91
C GLY A 384 3.56 -5.87 34.95
N TYR A 385 2.53 -5.33 35.57
CA TYR A 385 1.22 -5.98 35.61
C TYR A 385 0.07 -5.01 35.37
N ALA A 386 -1.08 -5.58 34.97
CA ALA A 386 -2.33 -4.86 34.80
C ALA A 386 -3.51 -5.69 35.31
N ALA A 387 -4.52 -5.02 35.80
CA ALA A 387 -5.74 -5.64 36.28
C ALA A 387 -6.96 -4.83 35.86
N ASN A 388 -8.05 -5.50 35.51
CA ASN A 388 -9.33 -4.91 35.20
C ASN A 388 -10.45 -5.67 35.85
N PHE A 389 -11.33 -4.96 36.57
CA PHE A 389 -12.56 -5.47 37.11
C PHE A 389 -13.72 -4.73 36.50
N SER A 390 -14.73 -5.43 36.02
CA SER A 390 -15.97 -4.81 35.58
C SER A 390 -17.20 -5.58 36.03
N MET A 391 -18.22 -4.83 36.37
CA MET A 391 -19.52 -5.35 36.78
C MET A 391 -20.61 -4.61 35.95
N ARG A 392 -21.50 -5.37 35.36
CA ARG A 392 -22.61 -4.81 34.55
C ARG A 392 -23.93 -5.44 34.95
N LEU A 393 -24.83 -4.60 35.44
CA LEU A 393 -26.24 -4.93 35.62
C LEU A 393 -26.98 -4.55 34.32
N LYS A 394 -27.47 -5.54 33.59
CA LYS A 394 -28.25 -5.33 32.36
C LYS A 394 -29.49 -4.52 32.61
N PRO A 395 -29.95 -3.66 31.70
CA PRO A 395 -31.16 -2.88 31.87
C PRO A 395 -32.36 -3.77 32.14
N SER A 396 -32.94 -3.67 33.34
CA SER A 396 -34.12 -4.41 33.80
C SER A 396 -35.22 -3.47 34.25
N SER A 397 -36.47 -3.88 34.07
CA SER A 397 -37.62 -3.05 34.42
C SER A 397 -37.68 -2.79 35.91
N ILE A 398 -37.77 -1.54 36.30
CA ILE A 398 -37.95 -1.10 37.68
C ILE A 398 -39.36 -0.52 37.84
N GLN A 399 -40.08 -1.07 38.83
CA GLN A 399 -41.36 -0.57 39.26
C GLN A 399 -41.32 -0.33 40.78
N ILE A 400 -41.63 0.90 41.17
CA ILE A 400 -41.72 1.29 42.59
C ILE A 400 -43.15 1.72 42.85
N GLY A 401 -43.88 0.91 43.62
CA GLY A 401 -45.30 1.07 43.76
C GLY A 401 -46.06 0.92 42.46
N ASN A 402 -46.89 1.92 42.09
CA ASN A 402 -47.60 1.93 40.82
C ASN A 402 -46.88 2.67 39.69
N VAL A 403 -45.69 3.19 39.94
CA VAL A 403 -44.94 3.96 38.97
C VAL A 403 -43.89 3.07 38.26
N LYS A 404 -43.94 2.96 36.92
CA LYS A 404 -42.97 2.27 36.09
C LYS A 404 -41.92 3.30 35.66
N PHE A 405 -40.65 3.05 36.06
CA PHE A 405 -39.50 3.91 35.71
C PHE A 405 -38.80 3.46 34.43
N GLY A 406 -39.37 2.48 33.70
CA GLY A 406 -38.71 1.88 32.54
C GLY A 406 -37.62 0.87 32.91
N LYS A 407 -36.57 0.74 32.09
CA LYS A 407 -35.46 -0.19 32.33
C LYS A 407 -34.24 0.60 32.78
N VAL A 408 -33.59 0.14 33.85
CA VAL A 408 -32.39 0.74 34.44
C VAL A 408 -31.27 -0.28 34.46
N GLY A 409 -30.10 0.11 33.96
CA GLY A 409 -28.87 -0.68 33.99
C GLY A 409 -27.74 0.11 34.65
N LEU A 410 -26.83 -0.58 35.32
CA LEU A 410 -25.64 0.01 35.95
C LEU A 410 -24.40 -0.71 35.47
N SER A 411 -23.31 0.02 35.33
CA SER A 411 -21.99 -0.57 35.08
C SER A 411 -20.93 0.10 35.95
N TYR A 412 -20.00 -0.70 36.41
CA TYR A 412 -18.81 -0.27 37.13
C TYR A 412 -17.60 -0.93 36.48
N ARG A 413 -16.51 -0.18 36.28
CA ARG A 413 -15.23 -0.69 35.83
C ARG A 413 -14.11 -0.03 36.60
N GLU A 414 -13.14 -0.81 37.01
CA GLU A 414 -11.90 -0.38 37.62
C GLU A 414 -10.73 -1.08 36.93
N ARG A 415 -9.80 -0.28 36.39
CA ARG A 415 -8.61 -0.78 35.71
C ARG A 415 -7.38 -0.16 36.32
N PHE A 416 -6.37 -0.97 36.55
CA PHE A 416 -5.05 -0.56 36.99
C PHE A 416 -4.00 -1.08 36.02
N ILE A 417 -3.04 -0.22 35.62
CA ILE A 417 -1.92 -0.58 34.76
C ILE A 417 -0.65 -0.01 35.39
N GLU A 418 0.27 -0.90 35.71
CA GLU A 418 1.60 -0.49 36.18
C GLU A 418 2.39 0.14 35.03
N LYS A 419 3.20 1.15 35.30
CA LYS A 419 4.02 1.89 34.31
C LYS A 419 4.94 1.00 33.47
N LYS A 420 5.34 -0.16 33.96
CA LYS A 420 6.21 -1.13 33.30
C LYS A 420 5.43 -2.14 32.43
N PHE A 421 4.11 -2.23 32.64
CA PHE A 421 3.28 -3.16 31.86
C PHE A 421 3.29 -2.85 30.38
N THR A 422 3.42 -3.88 29.54
CA THR A 422 3.42 -3.75 28.07
C THR A 422 2.58 -4.87 27.45
N SER A 423 1.51 -4.50 26.77
CA SER A 423 0.69 -5.41 25.96
C SER A 423 1.35 -5.75 24.63
N PHE A 424 0.95 -6.82 23.97
CA PHE A 424 1.40 -7.16 22.61
C PHE A 424 0.86 -6.17 21.60
N ASP A 425 -0.45 -5.94 21.58
CA ASP A 425 -1.13 -5.03 20.69
C ASP A 425 -1.85 -3.93 21.47
N ARG A 426 -2.49 -3.03 20.76
CA ARG A 426 -3.28 -1.97 21.35
C ARG A 426 -4.53 -2.56 22.03
N PHE A 427 -4.67 -2.36 23.33
CA PHE A 427 -5.85 -2.75 24.10
C PHE A 427 -6.82 -1.60 24.36
N ASN A 428 -6.34 -0.35 24.29
CA ASN A 428 -7.18 0.84 24.42
C ASN A 428 -7.98 1.09 23.13
N ASP A 429 -9.15 1.70 23.27
CA ASP A 429 -9.89 2.24 22.13
C ASP A 429 -9.02 3.22 21.34
N VAL A 430 -9.29 3.34 20.02
CA VAL A 430 -8.52 4.22 19.11
C VAL A 430 -8.50 5.67 19.62
N GLU A 431 -9.61 6.14 20.11
CA GLU A 431 -9.80 7.51 20.60
C GLU A 431 -9.58 7.63 22.14
N PHE A 432 -9.02 6.62 22.83
CA PHE A 432 -8.84 6.64 24.29
C PHE A 432 -8.08 7.88 24.76
N ASN A 433 -7.00 8.23 24.09
CA ASN A 433 -6.22 9.43 24.43
C ASN A 433 -7.03 10.72 24.31
N ARG A 434 -7.97 10.77 23.39
CA ARG A 434 -8.89 11.89 23.21
C ARG A 434 -10.00 11.86 24.26
N TYR A 435 -10.51 10.67 24.61
CA TYR A 435 -11.57 10.55 25.62
C TYR A 435 -11.14 11.07 26.99
N TYR A 436 -9.88 10.86 27.34
CA TYR A 436 -9.31 11.32 28.62
C TYR A 436 -8.30 12.44 28.48
N ASN A 437 -8.16 13.05 27.30
CA ASN A 437 -7.24 14.14 27.00
C ASN A 437 -5.81 13.86 27.52
N THR A 438 -5.33 12.61 27.31
CA THR A 438 -3.98 12.22 27.70
C THR A 438 -3.00 12.69 26.63
N SER A 439 -1.96 13.43 26.97
CA SER A 439 -0.92 13.77 26.01
C SER A 439 -0.03 12.55 25.76
N ALA A 440 0.33 12.32 24.49
CA ALA A 440 1.27 11.25 24.13
C ALA A 440 2.68 11.43 24.73
N ALA A 441 3.01 12.63 25.19
CA ALA A 441 4.31 12.99 25.77
C ALA A 441 4.38 12.84 27.29
N SER A 442 3.35 12.33 27.96
CA SER A 442 3.44 12.06 29.42
C SER A 442 4.37 10.87 29.65
N GLU A 443 5.27 11.00 30.61
CA GLU A 443 6.07 9.88 31.13
C GLU A 443 5.16 8.69 31.48
N ARG A 444 5.69 7.47 31.33
CA ARG A 444 4.96 6.26 31.74
C ARG A 444 4.85 6.25 33.27
N GLU A 445 3.62 6.44 33.71
CA GLU A 445 3.23 6.40 35.12
C GLU A 445 2.21 5.30 35.35
N ASN A 446 2.04 4.88 36.60
CA ASN A 446 0.98 3.94 36.96
C ASN A 446 -0.38 4.56 36.61
N GLU A 447 -1.21 3.83 35.87
CA GLU A 447 -2.52 4.29 35.42
C GLU A 447 -3.63 3.58 36.23
N SER A 448 -4.58 4.37 36.74
CA SER A 448 -5.80 3.90 37.36
C SER A 448 -7.00 4.56 36.69
N LEU A 449 -7.93 3.73 36.18
CA LEU A 449 -9.17 4.17 35.54
C LEU A 449 -10.35 3.60 36.28
N ARG A 450 -11.30 4.46 36.69
CA ARG A 450 -12.61 4.07 37.22
C ARG A 450 -13.70 4.63 36.35
N GLU A 451 -14.67 3.82 36.00
CA GLU A 451 -15.83 4.23 35.20
C GLU A 451 -17.13 3.75 35.86
N ILE A 452 -18.09 4.63 35.96
CA ILE A 452 -19.42 4.34 36.45
C ILE A 452 -20.41 4.69 35.36
N GLY A 453 -21.21 3.73 34.94
CA GLY A 453 -22.20 3.93 33.86
C GLY A 453 -23.62 3.68 34.35
N LEU A 454 -24.52 4.54 33.87
CA LEU A 454 -25.97 4.44 34.08
C LEU A 454 -26.64 4.35 32.71
N THR A 455 -27.47 3.32 32.51
CA THR A 455 -28.32 3.19 31.33
C THR A 455 -29.76 3.35 31.76
N LEU A 456 -30.45 4.31 31.19
CA LEU A 456 -31.88 4.56 31.43
C LEU A 456 -32.65 4.35 30.12
N ILE A 457 -33.70 3.56 30.14
CA ILE A 457 -34.65 3.35 29.04
C ILE A 457 -36.06 3.63 29.59
N PRO A 458 -36.43 4.91 29.73
CA PRO A 458 -37.74 5.26 30.32
C PRO A 458 -38.91 4.73 29.51
N ILE A 459 -38.78 4.79 28.19
CA ILE A 459 -39.66 4.23 27.16
C ILE A 459 -38.80 3.52 26.11
N ASP A 460 -39.33 2.55 25.39
CA ASP A 460 -38.55 1.76 24.44
C ASP A 460 -37.91 2.60 23.31
N GLN A 461 -38.45 3.75 23.02
CA GLN A 461 -37.94 4.72 22.04
C GLN A 461 -36.77 5.56 22.54
N LEU A 462 -36.58 5.72 23.85
CA LEU A 462 -35.58 6.62 24.42
C LEU A 462 -34.55 5.85 25.25
N ARG A 463 -33.29 5.98 24.88
CA ARG A 463 -32.19 5.44 25.63
C ARG A 463 -31.20 6.54 26.00
N ILE A 464 -30.85 6.59 27.28
CA ILE A 464 -29.86 7.49 27.84
C ILE A 464 -28.75 6.67 28.46
N ASN A 465 -27.53 6.85 28.01
CA ASN A 465 -26.33 6.24 28.60
C ASN A 465 -25.44 7.35 29.15
N SER A 466 -25.25 7.36 30.47
CA SER A 466 -24.38 8.32 31.16
C SER A 466 -23.20 7.58 31.74
N THR A 467 -21.97 8.06 31.50
CA THR A 467 -20.74 7.48 32.03
C THR A 467 -19.90 8.55 32.70
N ALA A 468 -19.49 8.33 33.93
CA ALA A 468 -18.48 9.13 34.62
C ALA A 468 -17.19 8.30 34.72
N GLY A 469 -16.09 8.87 34.25
CA GLY A 469 -14.78 8.21 34.22
C GLY A 469 -13.72 9.06 34.93
N PHE A 470 -12.86 8.40 35.70
CA PHE A 470 -11.80 9.02 36.50
C PHE A 470 -10.49 8.32 36.20
N LEU A 471 -9.64 8.99 35.43
CA LEU A 471 -8.30 8.51 35.08
C LEU A 471 -7.24 9.20 35.91
N ARG A 472 -6.31 8.47 36.49
CA ARG A 472 -5.14 8.98 37.22
C ARG A 472 -3.90 8.32 36.66
N LYS A 473 -2.85 9.10 36.41
CA LYS A 473 -1.51 8.60 36.05
C LYS A 473 -0.51 9.12 37.07
N GLY A 474 -0.05 8.23 37.97
CA GLY A 474 0.73 8.61 39.12
C GLY A 474 0.07 9.73 39.93
N ASP A 475 0.90 10.59 40.52
CA ASP A 475 0.46 11.81 41.21
C ASP A 475 0.49 13.06 40.29
N SER A 476 0.91 12.89 39.05
CA SER A 476 1.20 14.00 38.15
C SER A 476 0.06 14.36 37.20
N PHE A 477 -0.89 13.45 36.96
CA PHE A 477 -1.96 13.64 35.98
C PHE A 477 -3.30 13.10 36.47
N SER A 478 -4.32 13.93 36.32
CA SER A 478 -5.71 13.54 36.58
C SER A 478 -6.61 13.93 35.43
N SER A 479 -7.57 13.09 35.08
CA SER A 479 -8.60 13.35 34.07
C SER A 479 -9.95 12.81 34.54
N ASP A 480 -10.91 13.69 34.62
CA ASP A 480 -12.29 13.37 34.99
C ASP A 480 -13.17 13.59 33.75
N ARG A 481 -13.91 12.58 33.37
CA ARG A 481 -14.75 12.57 32.16
C ARG A 481 -16.21 12.35 32.54
N PHE A 482 -17.11 13.10 31.90
CA PHE A 482 -18.53 12.84 31.90
C PHE A 482 -19.05 12.74 30.48
N ASN A 483 -19.57 11.58 30.11
CA ASN A 483 -20.17 11.33 28.79
C ASN A 483 -21.65 11.01 28.92
N ASN A 484 -22.47 11.64 28.12
CA ASN A 484 -23.92 11.40 28.07
C ASN A 484 -24.38 11.20 26.64
N LEU A 485 -24.85 10.01 26.29
CA LEU A 485 -25.36 9.64 24.99
C LEU A 485 -26.87 9.44 25.06
N LEU A 486 -27.61 10.31 24.40
CA LEU A 486 -29.05 10.21 24.24
C LEU A 486 -29.38 9.69 22.85
N LYS A 487 -30.18 8.61 22.77
CA LYS A 487 -30.71 8.07 21.54
C LYS A 487 -32.22 8.01 21.63
N PHE A 488 -32.88 8.67 20.69
CA PHE A 488 -34.32 8.58 20.52
C PHE A 488 -34.65 8.09 19.10
N SER A 489 -35.54 7.12 19.01
CA SER A 489 -36.06 6.63 17.72
C SER A 489 -37.52 6.27 17.91
N ASP A 490 -38.39 6.79 17.07
CA ASP A 490 -39.81 6.41 17.07
C ASP A 490 -40.05 4.99 16.48
N GLY A 491 -38.97 4.38 15.96
CA GLY A 491 -39.03 3.07 15.33
C GLY A 491 -39.42 3.09 13.84
N GLU A 492 -39.88 4.23 13.33
CA GLU A 492 -40.37 4.39 11.94
C GLU A 492 -39.58 5.44 11.17
N ASN A 493 -39.71 6.69 11.56
CA ASN A 493 -39.26 7.80 10.69
C ASN A 493 -38.24 8.74 11.35
N PHE A 494 -38.35 9.01 12.64
CA PHE A 494 -37.52 9.99 13.33
C PHE A 494 -36.41 9.34 14.15
N ASN A 495 -35.21 9.86 13.98
CA ASN A 495 -34.04 9.47 14.79
C ASN A 495 -33.31 10.72 15.28
N LEU A 496 -32.92 10.68 16.55
CA LEU A 496 -32.08 11.68 17.19
C LEU A 496 -31.03 10.97 18.03
N GLU A 497 -29.78 11.29 17.75
CA GLU A 497 -28.65 10.90 18.57
C GLU A 497 -27.89 12.14 19.01
N TYR A 498 -27.69 12.30 20.30
CA TYR A 498 -26.94 13.41 20.84
C TYR A 498 -25.94 12.93 21.87
N ASN A 499 -24.68 13.25 21.67
CA ASN A 499 -23.57 12.92 22.57
C ASN A 499 -22.97 14.19 23.15
N LEU A 500 -22.95 14.28 24.47
CA LEU A 500 -22.26 15.29 25.24
C LEU A 500 -21.09 14.63 25.95
N ASP A 501 -19.88 15.16 25.79
CA ASP A 501 -18.69 14.63 26.40
C ASP A 501 -17.87 15.79 27.00
N TYR A 502 -17.71 15.79 28.31
CA TYR A 502 -16.94 16.77 29.05
C TYR A 502 -15.77 16.09 29.72
N VAL A 503 -14.58 16.68 29.56
CA VAL A 503 -13.35 16.19 30.16
C VAL A 503 -12.61 17.34 30.85
N SER A 504 -12.29 17.15 32.13
CA SER A 504 -11.46 18.07 32.89
C SER A 504 -10.15 17.38 33.23
N THR A 505 -9.02 17.94 32.83
CA THR A 505 -7.71 17.34 33.12
C THR A 505 -6.81 18.35 33.81
N SER A 506 -5.97 17.83 34.70
CA SER A 506 -4.97 18.62 35.39
C SER A 506 -3.64 17.88 35.46
N ASN A 507 -2.56 18.58 35.17
CA ASN A 507 -1.20 18.14 35.45
C ASN A 507 -0.37 19.30 36.05
N LYS A 508 0.92 19.06 36.30
CA LYS A 508 1.82 20.06 36.91
C LYS A 508 1.95 21.33 36.08
N ILE A 509 1.68 21.30 34.78
CA ILE A 509 1.92 22.38 33.84
C ILE A 509 0.64 22.95 33.29
N VAL A 510 -0.38 22.10 33.03
CA VAL A 510 -1.60 22.42 32.26
C VAL A 510 -2.85 21.96 32.98
N ASN A 511 -3.81 22.87 33.09
CA ASN A 511 -5.20 22.55 33.41
C ASN A 511 -6.03 22.68 32.11
N SER A 512 -6.80 21.66 31.79
CA SER A 512 -7.59 21.64 30.55
C SER A 512 -9.04 21.27 30.81
N ASN A 513 -9.94 22.01 30.20
CA ASN A 513 -11.35 21.67 30.15
C ASN A 513 -11.75 21.51 28.69
N TRP A 514 -12.37 20.38 28.36
CA TRP A 514 -12.73 20.04 26.99
C TRP A 514 -14.19 19.63 26.92
N PHE A 515 -14.98 20.43 26.23
CA PHE A 515 -16.40 20.21 25.99
C PHE A 515 -16.61 19.79 24.55
N ARG A 516 -17.30 18.68 24.31
CA ARG A 516 -17.55 18.14 22.98
C ARG A 516 -19.04 17.83 22.84
N HIS A 517 -19.61 18.30 21.75
CA HIS A 517 -20.99 18.04 21.39
C HIS A 517 -21.06 17.39 20.02
N ARG A 518 -21.86 16.37 19.90
CA ARG A 518 -22.20 15.76 18.61
C ARG A 518 -23.68 15.44 18.60
N GLY A 519 -24.41 16.04 17.68
CA GLY A 519 -25.80 15.75 17.43
C GLY A 519 -26.01 15.24 16.02
N ASN A 520 -26.87 14.27 15.84
CA ASN A 520 -27.33 13.80 14.53
C ASN A 520 -28.82 13.55 14.62
N THR A 521 -29.57 14.18 13.74
CA THR A 521 -31.03 14.00 13.65
C THR A 521 -31.47 13.92 12.21
N PHE A 522 -32.42 13.06 11.94
CA PHE A 522 -33.02 12.96 10.64
C PHE A 522 -34.48 12.51 10.75
N TYR A 523 -35.25 12.86 9.69
CA TYR A 523 -36.60 12.37 9.50
C TYR A 523 -36.71 11.68 8.14
N GLN A 524 -37.15 10.45 8.10
CA GLN A 524 -37.35 9.70 6.86
C GLN A 524 -38.81 9.84 6.42
N LEU A 525 -39.02 10.49 5.26
CA LEU A 525 -40.33 10.64 4.63
C LEU A 525 -40.29 9.87 3.31
N TRP A 526 -40.80 8.66 3.27
CA TRP A 526 -40.70 7.72 2.14
C TRP A 526 -39.25 7.48 1.74
N TYR A 527 -38.84 7.97 0.56
CA TYR A 527 -37.50 7.86 0.04
C TYR A 527 -36.58 9.01 0.45
N PHE A 528 -37.16 10.08 1.03
CA PHE A 528 -36.43 11.32 1.36
C PHE A 528 -36.03 11.31 2.83
N LYS A 529 -34.79 11.67 3.10
CA LYS A 529 -34.26 11.69 4.46
C LYS A 529 -33.49 13.00 4.69
N PRO A 530 -34.19 14.12 4.96
CA PRO A 530 -33.53 15.31 5.45
C PRO A 530 -32.98 15.09 6.85
N GLY A 531 -31.83 15.70 7.14
CA GLY A 531 -31.21 15.59 8.45
C GLY A 531 -30.24 16.72 8.72
N LEU A 532 -29.77 16.74 9.96
CA LEU A 532 -28.84 17.74 10.48
C LEU A 532 -27.84 17.07 11.40
N GLU A 533 -26.53 17.31 11.15
CA GLU A 533 -25.48 16.99 12.08
C GLU A 533 -24.93 18.28 12.71
N LEU A 534 -24.64 18.24 14.00
CA LEU A 534 -24.05 19.31 14.77
C LEU A 534 -22.80 18.79 15.46
N LEU A 535 -21.70 19.50 15.29
CA LEU A 535 -20.42 19.18 15.92
C LEU A 535 -19.87 20.45 16.56
N ALA A 536 -19.50 20.39 17.84
CA ALA A 536 -18.88 21.50 18.51
C ALA A 536 -17.85 21.01 19.53
N GLU A 537 -16.73 21.69 19.59
CA GLU A 537 -15.72 21.45 20.60
C GLU A 537 -15.24 22.78 21.15
N ASP A 538 -15.02 22.81 22.46
CA ASP A 538 -14.43 23.93 23.18
C ASP A 538 -13.38 23.35 24.15
N LYS A 539 -12.12 23.49 23.81
CA LYS A 539 -10.99 23.04 24.62
C LYS A 539 -10.19 24.24 25.08
N THR A 540 -10.05 24.37 26.37
CA THR A 540 -9.24 25.42 26.99
C THR A 540 -8.09 24.77 27.77
N ASP A 541 -6.89 24.84 27.21
CA ASP A 541 -5.65 24.43 27.89
C ASP A 541 -5.02 25.68 28.52
N LYS A 542 -4.93 25.71 29.83
CA LYS A 542 -4.38 26.85 30.59
C LYS A 542 -3.14 26.43 31.34
N ARG A 543 -2.16 27.33 31.41
CA ARG A 543 -0.98 27.10 32.23
C ARG A 543 -1.34 27.19 33.71
N THR A 544 -1.02 26.17 34.48
CA THR A 544 -1.42 26.05 35.91
C THR A 544 -0.97 27.26 36.76
N LEU A 545 0.17 27.85 36.47
CA LEU A 545 0.71 28.96 37.26
C LEU A 545 0.26 30.36 36.82
N SER A 546 -0.15 30.57 35.58
CA SER A 546 -0.45 31.88 35.00
C SER A 546 -1.85 32.04 34.43
N ASP A 547 -2.65 30.97 34.40
CA ASP A 547 -4.00 30.92 33.83
C ASP A 547 -4.09 31.36 32.33
N SER A 548 -2.94 31.47 31.66
CA SER A 548 -2.84 31.85 30.25
C SER A 548 -3.16 30.68 29.35
N LEU A 549 -3.90 30.95 28.26
CA LEU A 549 -4.21 29.93 27.24
C LEU A 549 -2.94 29.48 26.51
N LEU A 550 -2.87 28.18 26.28
CA LEU A 550 -1.80 27.52 25.53
C LEU A 550 -2.28 27.20 24.11
N ASN A 551 -1.31 26.94 23.21
CA ASN A 551 -1.57 26.58 21.81
C ASN A 551 -2.36 25.26 21.63
N GLY A 552 -2.50 24.45 22.68
CA GLY A 552 -3.38 23.28 22.68
C GLY A 552 -4.87 23.59 22.78
N SER A 553 -5.23 24.84 23.09
CA SER A 553 -6.62 25.30 23.15
C SER A 553 -7.19 25.40 21.74
N LEU A 554 -8.44 25.01 21.57
CA LEU A 554 -9.16 25.11 20.30
C LEU A 554 -10.66 25.24 20.56
N LYS A 555 -11.35 25.89 19.64
CA LYS A 555 -12.81 25.89 19.63
C LYS A 555 -13.29 25.80 18.20
N TYR A 556 -14.29 24.97 17.95
CA TYR A 556 -15.00 25.00 16.68
C TYR A 556 -16.48 24.71 16.84
N PHE A 557 -17.24 25.18 15.85
CA PHE A 557 -18.64 24.89 15.68
C PHE A 557 -18.89 24.53 14.22
N GLU A 558 -19.53 23.39 13.98
CA GLU A 558 -19.83 22.88 12.65
C GLU A 558 -21.26 22.42 12.55
N VAL A 559 -21.96 22.88 11.51
CA VAL A 559 -23.34 22.51 11.18
C VAL A 559 -23.34 21.85 9.82
N ILE A 560 -23.96 20.68 9.72
CA ILE A 560 -24.00 19.89 8.50
C ILE A 560 -25.45 19.50 8.19
N PRO A 561 -26.25 20.36 7.56
CA PRO A 561 -27.49 19.93 6.95
C PRO A 561 -27.19 18.90 5.85
N PHE A 562 -27.94 17.83 5.80
CA PHE A 562 -27.84 16.83 4.78
C PHE A 562 -29.22 16.41 4.27
N PHE A 563 -29.22 15.91 3.05
CA PHE A 563 -30.38 15.34 2.42
C PHE A 563 -29.98 14.04 1.71
N GLU A 564 -30.75 12.99 1.95
CA GLU A 564 -30.54 11.69 1.33
C GLU A 564 -31.81 11.23 0.62
N ILE A 565 -31.66 10.75 -0.61
CA ILE A 565 -32.63 9.87 -1.27
C ILE A 565 -32.12 8.45 -1.05
N VAL A 566 -32.82 7.68 -0.25
CA VAL A 566 -32.37 6.35 0.20
C VAL A 566 -32.24 5.40 -0.98
N GLU A 567 -33.31 5.26 -1.77
CA GLU A 567 -33.34 4.63 -3.09
C GLU A 567 -34.70 4.91 -3.73
N PHE A 568 -34.70 5.62 -4.84
CA PHE A 568 -35.92 5.90 -5.62
C PHE A 568 -35.62 5.68 -7.10
N GLU A 569 -36.32 4.75 -7.74
CA GLU A 569 -36.13 4.39 -9.16
C GLU A 569 -34.64 4.13 -9.53
N GLY A 570 -33.90 3.48 -8.64
CA GLY A 570 -32.48 3.19 -8.82
C GLY A 570 -31.54 4.38 -8.60
N ILE A 571 -32.05 5.53 -8.09
CA ILE A 571 -31.25 6.67 -7.67
C ILE A 571 -31.04 6.63 -6.17
N LYS A 572 -29.79 6.59 -5.75
CA LYS A 572 -29.37 6.96 -4.39
C LYS A 572 -28.60 8.27 -4.49
N PHE A 573 -29.03 9.26 -3.72
CA PHE A 573 -28.40 10.59 -3.70
C PHE A 573 -28.17 11.04 -2.27
N ILE A 574 -26.97 11.54 -1.97
CA ILE A 574 -26.65 12.13 -0.68
C ILE A 574 -25.98 13.48 -0.93
N THR A 575 -26.46 14.53 -0.30
CA THR A 575 -25.78 15.81 -0.25
C THR A 575 -25.58 16.26 1.18
N ARG A 576 -24.39 16.79 1.47
CA ARG A 576 -24.00 17.31 2.78
C ARG A 576 -23.35 18.68 2.59
N HIS A 577 -23.78 19.64 3.40
CA HIS A 577 -23.26 20.99 3.37
C HIS A 577 -22.72 21.35 4.76
N SER A 578 -21.40 21.28 4.93
CA SER A 578 -20.75 21.63 6.19
C SER A 578 -20.37 23.11 6.20
N TYR A 579 -20.73 23.76 7.28
CA TYR A 579 -20.33 25.11 7.63
C TYR A 579 -19.62 25.05 8.98
N ARG A 580 -18.31 25.35 8.99
CA ARG A 580 -17.45 25.20 10.17
C ARG A 580 -16.66 26.47 10.42
N GLU A 581 -16.69 26.94 11.66
CA GLU A 581 -15.87 28.01 12.19
C GLU A 581 -14.84 27.46 13.17
N ASP A 582 -13.59 27.76 12.93
CA ASP A 582 -12.48 27.36 13.80
C ASP A 582 -11.90 28.57 14.52
N TYR A 583 -11.53 28.39 15.79
CA TYR A 583 -10.90 29.39 16.64
C TYR A 583 -9.60 28.81 17.24
N PHE A 584 -8.54 29.61 17.24
CA PHE A 584 -7.24 29.24 17.77
C PHE A 584 -6.64 30.34 18.61
N PRO A 585 -5.77 30.05 19.60
CA PRO A 585 -5.19 31.09 20.44
C PRO A 585 -4.05 31.85 19.73
N ILE A 586 -4.07 33.17 19.84
CA ILE A 586 -2.95 34.05 19.53
C ILE A 586 -2.64 34.83 20.82
N ASN A 587 -1.42 34.76 21.31
CA ASN A 587 -0.98 35.44 22.53
C ASN A 587 -1.90 35.18 23.74
N GLY A 588 -2.41 33.97 23.88
CA GLY A 588 -3.23 33.58 25.04
C GLY A 588 -4.69 33.98 24.97
N ILE A 589 -5.20 34.38 23.80
CA ILE A 589 -6.61 34.75 23.56
C ILE A 589 -7.09 33.97 22.32
N LEU A 590 -8.31 33.41 22.38
CA LEU A 590 -8.95 32.73 21.25
C LEU A 590 -9.47 33.74 20.22
N TYR A 591 -8.94 33.63 19.00
CA TYR A 591 -9.41 34.39 17.85
C TYR A 591 -10.03 33.45 16.82
N LYS A 592 -10.95 33.94 16.03
CA LYS A 592 -11.48 33.20 14.89
C LYS A 592 -10.35 33.00 13.88
N GLU A 593 -10.01 31.73 13.66
CA GLU A 593 -8.94 31.33 12.75
C GLU A 593 -9.43 31.34 11.31
N SER A 594 -10.49 30.57 11.07
CA SER A 594 -10.94 30.32 9.71
C SER A 594 -12.44 30.00 9.63
N LEU A 595 -12.97 30.14 8.42
CA LEU A 595 -14.28 29.68 8.02
C LEU A 595 -14.11 28.64 6.91
N SER A 596 -14.61 27.44 7.14
CA SER A 596 -14.60 26.36 6.16
C SER A 596 -16.02 26.04 5.69
N ARG A 597 -16.20 25.92 4.38
CA ARG A 597 -17.45 25.47 3.75
C ARG A 597 -17.12 24.23 2.90
N THR A 598 -17.78 23.12 3.21
CA THR A 598 -17.60 21.86 2.45
C THR A 598 -18.93 21.44 1.89
N ASN A 599 -18.99 21.25 0.58
CA ASN A 599 -20.15 20.72 -0.11
C ASN A 599 -19.78 19.35 -0.67
N SER A 600 -20.52 18.32 -0.29
CA SER A 600 -20.31 16.94 -0.74
C SER A 600 -21.56 16.42 -1.39
N PHE A 601 -21.38 15.73 -2.52
CA PHE A 601 -22.45 15.11 -3.31
C PHE A 601 -22.05 13.68 -3.64
N GLU A 602 -22.93 12.75 -3.35
CA GLU A 602 -22.79 11.35 -3.75
C GLU A 602 -24.02 10.97 -4.57
N ILE A 603 -23.81 10.48 -5.77
CA ILE A 603 -24.86 10.00 -6.67
C ILE A 603 -24.52 8.55 -7.05
N ASN A 604 -25.46 7.66 -6.85
CA ASN A 604 -25.39 6.29 -7.33
C ASN A 604 -26.67 5.99 -8.10
N TYR A 605 -26.54 5.85 -9.42
CA TYR A 605 -27.67 5.60 -10.31
C TYR A 605 -27.55 4.25 -10.98
N ARG A 606 -28.59 3.42 -10.83
CA ARG A 606 -28.72 2.10 -11.41
C ARG A 606 -30.13 1.83 -11.94
N GLY A 607 -30.89 2.89 -12.22
CA GLY A 607 -32.31 2.78 -12.59
C GLY A 607 -32.58 2.16 -13.96
N VAL A 608 -31.64 2.30 -14.90
CA VAL A 608 -31.76 1.71 -16.23
C VAL A 608 -30.55 0.81 -16.52
N LYS A 609 -30.75 -0.24 -17.29
CA LYS A 609 -29.68 -1.16 -17.67
C LYS A 609 -28.67 -0.50 -18.62
N GLU A 610 -29.09 0.49 -19.36
CA GLU A 610 -28.34 1.20 -20.37
C GLU A 610 -27.34 2.20 -19.78
N PHE A 611 -27.56 2.66 -18.55
CA PHE A 611 -26.69 3.63 -17.91
C PHE A 611 -26.59 3.43 -16.40
N THR A 612 -25.38 3.23 -15.91
CA THR A 612 -25.10 3.22 -14.47
C THR A 612 -23.97 4.20 -14.16
N THR A 613 -24.10 4.95 -13.07
CA THR A 613 -23.04 5.89 -12.65
C THR A 613 -22.94 5.97 -11.15
N THR A 614 -21.70 6.12 -10.68
CA THR A 614 -21.39 6.54 -9.32
C THR A 614 -20.56 7.81 -9.41
N LEU A 615 -20.98 8.87 -8.72
CA LEU A 615 -20.29 10.16 -8.64
C LEU A 615 -20.13 10.55 -7.18
N ASN A 616 -18.89 10.79 -6.77
CA ASN A 616 -18.54 11.43 -5.51
C ASN A 616 -17.84 12.74 -5.82
N LEU A 617 -18.37 13.84 -5.30
CA LEU A 617 -17.81 15.18 -5.44
C LEU A 617 -17.76 15.84 -4.08
N SER A 618 -16.61 16.33 -3.67
CA SER A 618 -16.47 17.17 -2.48
C SER A 618 -15.65 18.40 -2.80
N VAL A 619 -16.19 19.55 -2.44
CA VAL A 619 -15.56 20.88 -2.62
C VAL A 619 -15.48 21.56 -1.26
N ARG A 620 -14.28 21.85 -0.80
CA ARG A 620 -14.01 22.56 0.44
C ARG A 620 -13.28 23.86 0.16
N ASN A 621 -13.77 24.94 0.73
CA ASN A 621 -13.09 26.23 0.77
C ASN A 621 -12.83 26.60 2.23
N LYS A 622 -11.57 26.77 2.61
CA LYS A 622 -11.14 27.25 3.93
C LYS A 622 -10.53 28.64 3.76
N ASN A 623 -11.16 29.62 4.38
CA ASN A 623 -10.73 31.01 4.34
C ASN A 623 -10.26 31.43 5.73
N PHE A 624 -9.02 31.87 5.83
CA PHE A 624 -8.42 32.38 7.07
C PHE A 624 -8.79 33.84 7.30
N THR A 625 -8.88 34.24 8.55
CA THR A 625 -9.02 35.64 8.92
C THR A 625 -7.72 36.43 8.66
N ASN A 626 -7.79 37.74 8.62
CA ASN A 626 -6.63 38.60 8.35
C ASN A 626 -5.51 38.39 9.36
N ASP A 627 -5.85 38.20 10.64
CA ASP A 627 -4.87 37.97 11.71
C ASP A 627 -4.03 36.72 11.43
N PHE A 628 -4.67 35.62 11.00
CA PHE A 628 -3.99 34.36 10.68
C PHE A 628 -3.27 34.40 9.33
N LYS A 629 -3.76 35.19 8.36
CA LYS A 629 -3.02 35.43 7.10
C LYS A 629 -1.70 36.15 7.34
N GLN A 630 -1.66 37.09 8.27
CA GLN A 630 -0.41 37.75 8.67
C GLN A 630 0.59 36.81 9.36
N LEU A 631 0.12 35.70 9.94
CA LEU A 631 0.95 34.63 10.49
C LEU A 631 1.39 33.62 9.43
N GLY A 632 1.11 33.85 8.15
CA GLY A 632 1.55 33.00 7.03
C GLY A 632 0.54 31.93 6.58
N ASN A 633 -0.68 31.90 7.13
CA ASN A 633 -1.71 30.99 6.67
C ASN A 633 -2.32 31.48 5.35
N LEU A 634 -2.58 30.57 4.43
CA LEU A 634 -3.15 30.88 3.13
C LEU A 634 -4.51 30.20 2.95
N ASP A 635 -5.44 30.92 2.33
CA ASP A 635 -6.72 30.35 1.94
C ASP A 635 -6.49 29.10 1.08
N ASN A 636 -7.30 28.06 1.32
CA ASN A 636 -7.15 26.78 0.64
C ASN A 636 -8.48 26.35 0.04
N GLN A 637 -8.43 25.92 -1.21
CA GLN A 637 -9.53 25.25 -1.88
C GLN A 637 -9.12 23.81 -2.18
N SER A 638 -9.94 22.87 -1.79
CA SER A 638 -9.72 21.44 -2.05
C SER A 638 -10.93 20.89 -2.79
N ILE A 639 -10.69 20.23 -3.88
CA ILE A 639 -11.71 19.59 -4.69
C ILE A 639 -11.32 18.13 -4.91
N VAL A 640 -12.23 17.23 -4.62
CA VAL A 640 -12.06 15.80 -4.84
C VAL A 640 -13.25 15.32 -5.65
N VAL A 641 -12.98 14.68 -6.77
CA VAL A 641 -14.00 14.14 -7.67
C VAL A 641 -13.65 12.72 -8.02
N ARG A 642 -14.62 11.84 -7.97
CA ARG A 642 -14.54 10.49 -8.52
C ARG A 642 -15.83 10.14 -9.21
N SER A 643 -15.75 9.77 -10.48
CA SER A 643 -16.88 9.32 -11.29
C SER A 643 -16.57 8.03 -12.00
N GLN A 644 -17.46 7.08 -11.91
CA GLN A 644 -17.43 5.83 -12.67
C GLN A 644 -18.78 5.65 -13.36
N SER A 645 -18.76 5.58 -14.68
CA SER A 645 -19.99 5.41 -15.45
C SER A 645 -19.84 4.26 -16.44
N LYS A 646 -20.89 3.51 -16.61
CA LYS A 646 -21.02 2.51 -17.68
C LYS A 646 -22.25 2.82 -18.49
N PHE A 647 -22.13 2.72 -19.80
CA PHE A 647 -23.25 2.97 -20.71
C PHE A 647 -23.34 1.93 -21.81
N SER A 648 -24.57 1.64 -22.23
CA SER A 648 -24.89 0.78 -23.35
C SER A 648 -26.06 1.40 -24.11
N ILE A 649 -25.75 2.28 -25.05
CA ILE A 649 -26.75 3.06 -25.79
C ILE A 649 -27.09 2.32 -27.10
N PHE A 650 -28.37 2.22 -27.41
CA PHE A 650 -28.87 1.48 -28.59
C PHE A 650 -28.35 0.03 -28.64
N ASP A 651 -28.47 -0.69 -27.51
CA ASP A 651 -27.90 -2.04 -27.30
C ASP A 651 -27.98 -2.93 -28.53
N PRO A 652 -26.82 -3.44 -29.08
CA PRO A 652 -25.43 -3.30 -28.54
C PRO A 652 -24.57 -2.31 -29.33
N MET A 653 -25.14 -1.26 -29.93
CA MET A 653 -24.42 -0.37 -30.87
C MET A 653 -23.26 0.38 -30.20
N LEU A 654 -23.46 0.98 -29.03
CA LEU A 654 -22.44 1.75 -28.32
C LEU A 654 -22.38 1.30 -26.88
N LYS A 655 -21.29 0.68 -26.49
CA LYS A 655 -21.02 0.27 -25.11
C LYS A 655 -19.70 0.87 -24.64
N GLY A 656 -19.67 1.32 -23.38
CA GLY A 656 -18.42 1.83 -22.85
C GLY A 656 -18.47 2.11 -21.36
N ASP A 657 -17.30 2.53 -20.88
CA ASP A 657 -17.07 2.99 -19.53
C ASP A 657 -16.29 4.29 -19.53
N LEU A 658 -16.54 5.08 -18.52
CA LEU A 658 -15.85 6.32 -18.22
C LEU A 658 -15.43 6.29 -16.75
N PHE A 659 -14.16 6.49 -16.53
CA PHE A 659 -13.58 6.74 -15.22
C PHE A 659 -12.95 8.12 -15.19
N TYR A 660 -13.24 8.89 -14.17
CA TYR A 660 -12.65 10.19 -13.93
C TYR A 660 -12.39 10.36 -12.42
N GLU A 661 -11.16 10.63 -12.07
CA GLU A 661 -10.74 10.85 -10.69
C GLU A 661 -9.75 12.01 -10.64
N VAL A 662 -9.98 12.94 -9.72
CA VAL A 662 -9.07 14.04 -9.48
C VAL A 662 -9.09 14.42 -8.01
N SER A 663 -7.90 14.61 -7.46
CA SER A 663 -7.70 15.01 -6.07
C SER A 663 -6.42 15.83 -5.90
N THR A 664 -6.35 16.58 -4.83
CA THR A 664 -5.09 17.17 -4.39
C THR A 664 -4.31 16.18 -3.54
N GLN A 665 -3.02 16.05 -3.81
CA GLN A 665 -2.11 15.11 -3.14
C GLN A 665 -0.74 15.76 -2.95
N LYS A 666 0.19 14.98 -2.43
CA LYS A 666 1.62 15.29 -2.51
C LYS A 666 2.32 14.26 -3.38
N SER A 667 3.27 14.69 -4.16
CA SER A 667 4.08 13.80 -5.01
C SER A 667 5.56 14.13 -4.92
N ALA A 668 6.38 13.10 -5.04
CA ALA A 668 7.83 13.22 -5.07
C ALA A 668 8.35 13.14 -6.49
N ARG A 669 9.53 13.70 -6.74
CA ARG A 669 10.35 13.35 -7.90
C ARG A 669 10.71 11.88 -7.84
N LEU A 670 11.02 11.32 -8.99
CA LEU A 670 11.41 9.92 -9.11
C LEU A 670 12.93 9.78 -9.16
N GLN A 671 13.41 8.60 -8.75
CA GLN A 671 14.80 8.20 -8.86
C GLN A 671 14.87 6.78 -9.38
N LYS A 672 15.74 6.54 -10.37
CA LYS A 672 16.01 5.21 -10.89
C LYS A 672 17.10 4.57 -10.04
N VAL A 673 16.88 3.34 -9.61
CA VAL A 673 17.83 2.54 -8.84
C VAL A 673 17.95 1.17 -9.50
N PHE A 674 19.17 0.68 -9.66
CA PHE A 674 19.43 -0.64 -10.19
C PHE A 674 19.71 -1.60 -9.04
N VAL A 675 18.89 -2.64 -8.91
CA VAL A 675 18.98 -3.63 -7.85
C VAL A 675 19.48 -4.92 -8.45
N ARG A 676 20.53 -5.47 -7.83
CA ARG A 676 21.08 -6.75 -8.27
C ARG A 676 20.12 -7.88 -7.91
N VAL A 677 19.89 -8.77 -8.86
CA VAL A 677 19.05 -9.97 -8.73
C VAL A 677 19.84 -11.20 -9.17
N GLU A 678 19.24 -12.37 -9.08
CA GLU A 678 19.85 -13.59 -9.56
C GLU A 678 20.12 -13.51 -11.07
N GLN A 679 21.27 -14.01 -11.50
CA GLN A 679 21.69 -13.95 -12.91
C GLN A 679 20.65 -14.60 -13.82
N GLY A 680 20.26 -13.89 -14.88
CA GLY A 680 19.25 -14.31 -15.83
C GLY A 680 17.81 -14.00 -15.42
N THR A 681 17.58 -13.42 -14.24
CA THR A 681 16.25 -12.97 -13.79
C THR A 681 16.06 -11.46 -13.97
N GLY A 682 17.16 -10.73 -14.15
CA GLY A 682 17.13 -9.30 -14.40
C GLY A 682 16.90 -8.96 -15.88
N ASN A 683 16.66 -7.68 -16.13
CA ASN A 683 16.51 -7.11 -17.46
C ASN A 683 17.58 -6.05 -17.81
N PHE A 684 18.59 -5.92 -16.93
CA PHE A 684 19.76 -5.09 -17.14
C PHE A 684 21.03 -5.85 -16.77
N LYS A 685 22.14 -5.46 -17.43
CA LYS A 685 23.49 -5.93 -17.15
C LYS A 685 24.36 -4.73 -16.81
N TYR A 686 25.18 -4.84 -15.77
CA TYR A 686 26.15 -3.82 -15.42
C TYR A 686 27.42 -3.95 -16.28
N LEU A 687 27.83 -2.86 -16.90
CA LEU A 687 29.02 -2.80 -17.80
C LEU A 687 30.33 -2.44 -17.08
N GLY A 688 30.25 -2.14 -15.78
CA GLY A 688 31.35 -1.62 -14.97
C GLY A 688 31.31 -0.09 -14.87
N ASP A 689 32.17 0.46 -13.98
CA ASP A 689 32.33 1.91 -13.77
C ASP A 689 33.03 2.53 -14.99
N LEU A 690 32.25 3.01 -15.97
CA LEU A 690 32.76 3.54 -17.24
C LEU A 690 33.39 4.94 -17.11
N ASN A 691 32.94 5.72 -16.15
CA ASN A 691 33.38 7.09 -15.92
C ASN A 691 34.38 7.23 -14.76
N ASN A 692 34.67 6.11 -14.08
CA ASN A 692 35.59 6.02 -12.94
C ASN A 692 35.20 6.89 -11.73
N ASN A 693 33.88 7.12 -11.52
CA ASN A 693 33.38 7.92 -10.41
C ASN A 693 33.04 7.09 -9.14
N GLY A 694 33.13 5.77 -9.20
CA GLY A 694 32.84 4.86 -8.09
C GLY A 694 31.33 4.68 -7.81
N ILE A 695 30.45 5.14 -8.69
CA ILE A 695 28.99 5.04 -8.57
C ILE A 695 28.46 4.27 -9.78
N ALA A 696 27.49 3.43 -9.56
CA ALA A 696 26.79 2.77 -10.65
C ALA A 696 25.74 3.70 -11.27
N ASP A 697 26.11 4.39 -12.35
CA ASP A 697 25.26 5.35 -13.06
C ASP A 697 24.36 4.65 -14.08
N GLU A 698 23.24 5.29 -14.44
CA GLU A 698 22.29 4.76 -15.45
C GLU A 698 22.94 4.37 -16.78
N ASN A 699 23.96 5.09 -17.21
CA ASN A 699 24.66 4.84 -18.47
C ASN A 699 25.57 3.59 -18.44
N GLU A 700 25.81 3.02 -17.28
CA GLU A 700 26.62 1.84 -17.04
C GLU A 700 25.80 0.55 -17.03
N PHE A 701 24.47 0.68 -17.19
CA PHE A 701 23.57 -0.45 -17.30
C PHE A 701 23.01 -0.58 -18.71
N GLU A 702 23.18 -1.75 -19.29
CA GLU A 702 22.63 -2.09 -20.60
C GLU A 702 21.39 -2.97 -20.45
N PRO A 703 20.26 -2.61 -21.14
CA PRO A 703 19.09 -3.50 -21.17
C PRO A 703 19.43 -4.81 -21.87
N THR A 704 18.95 -5.91 -21.31
CA THR A 704 19.15 -7.25 -21.87
C THR A 704 17.89 -8.10 -21.74
N THR A 705 17.70 -9.04 -22.67
CA THR A 705 16.53 -9.95 -22.64
C THR A 705 16.83 -11.23 -21.86
N PHE A 706 18.11 -11.61 -21.71
CA PHE A 706 18.44 -12.97 -21.28
C PHE A 706 19.46 -13.11 -20.16
N ASP A 707 20.41 -12.20 -20.04
CA ASP A 707 21.60 -12.34 -19.19
C ASP A 707 21.66 -11.27 -18.10
N GLY A 708 20.52 -10.64 -17.79
CA GLY A 708 20.45 -9.59 -16.79
C GLY A 708 20.62 -10.13 -15.37
N ASP A 709 21.42 -9.42 -14.58
CA ASP A 709 21.58 -9.62 -13.14
C ASP A 709 21.16 -8.37 -12.34
N TYR A 710 20.54 -7.39 -13.03
CA TYR A 710 19.96 -6.22 -12.40
C TYR A 710 18.54 -5.96 -12.91
N ILE A 711 17.69 -5.39 -12.05
CA ILE A 711 16.40 -4.79 -12.38
C ILE A 711 16.44 -3.31 -12.08
N GLN A 712 15.82 -2.52 -12.94
CA GLN A 712 15.62 -1.10 -12.69
C GLN A 712 14.33 -0.91 -11.88
N VAL A 713 14.46 -0.30 -10.70
CA VAL A 713 13.35 0.09 -9.84
C VAL A 713 13.28 1.61 -9.79
N THR A 714 12.07 2.14 -9.88
CA THR A 714 11.84 3.59 -9.76
C THR A 714 11.25 3.87 -8.38
N ILE A 715 11.95 4.66 -7.58
CA ILE A 715 11.55 5.00 -6.22
C ILE A 715 11.31 6.51 -6.09
N PRO A 716 10.39 6.96 -5.22
CA PRO A 716 10.21 8.37 -4.93
C PRO A 716 11.36 8.92 -4.07
N THR A 717 11.70 10.20 -4.28
CA THR A 717 12.60 10.95 -3.38
C THR A 717 11.86 11.36 -2.10
N ASP A 718 12.60 11.83 -1.07
CA ASP A 718 11.98 12.24 0.20
C ASP A 718 11.22 13.57 0.11
N GLN A 719 11.55 14.42 -0.86
CA GLN A 719 10.93 15.72 -1.01
C GLN A 719 9.56 15.61 -1.70
N LEU A 720 8.51 16.00 -0.97
CA LEU A 720 7.13 15.98 -1.44
C LEU A 720 6.68 17.38 -1.88
N PHE A 721 6.04 17.45 -3.05
CA PHE A 721 5.45 18.66 -3.61
C PHE A 721 3.92 18.56 -3.62
N PRO A 722 3.18 19.62 -3.32
CA PRO A 722 1.73 19.62 -3.48
C PRO A 722 1.39 19.56 -4.98
N VAL A 723 0.49 18.67 -5.35
CA VAL A 723 0.08 18.44 -6.73
C VAL A 723 -1.42 18.17 -6.84
N ILE A 724 -1.94 18.38 -8.03
CA ILE A 724 -3.22 17.84 -8.47
C ILE A 724 -2.94 16.49 -9.15
N ASP A 725 -3.53 15.43 -8.66
CA ASP A 725 -3.47 14.10 -9.25
C ASP A 725 -4.75 13.84 -10.02
N LEU A 726 -4.62 13.69 -11.33
CA LEU A 726 -5.71 13.38 -12.24
C LEU A 726 -5.49 12.00 -12.85
N LYS A 727 -6.54 11.19 -12.83
CA LYS A 727 -6.63 9.93 -13.55
C LYS A 727 -7.95 9.88 -14.29
N THR A 728 -7.91 9.74 -15.59
CA THR A 728 -9.13 9.55 -16.38
C THR A 728 -8.90 8.50 -17.45
N SER A 729 -9.90 7.69 -17.67
CA SER A 729 -9.90 6.71 -18.74
C SER A 729 -11.30 6.54 -19.29
N THR A 730 -11.37 6.35 -20.59
CA THR A 730 -12.61 5.99 -21.25
C THR A 730 -12.34 4.94 -22.28
N ARG A 731 -13.21 3.96 -22.32
CA ARG A 731 -13.20 2.90 -23.31
C ARG A 731 -14.60 2.77 -23.86
N TRP A 732 -14.74 2.81 -25.17
CA TRP A 732 -16.02 2.50 -25.81
C TRP A 732 -15.83 1.66 -27.06
N LYS A 733 -16.78 0.79 -27.27
CA LYS A 733 -16.89 -0.04 -28.46
C LYS A 733 -18.16 0.34 -29.19
N THR A 734 -18.02 0.61 -30.50
CA THR A 734 -19.14 0.88 -31.40
C THR A 734 -19.29 -0.27 -32.38
N ASN A 735 -20.49 -0.79 -32.53
CA ASN A 735 -20.81 -1.88 -33.44
C ASN A 735 -22.06 -1.53 -34.23
N PHE A 736 -21.91 -1.33 -35.54
CA PHE A 736 -23.01 -0.94 -36.42
C PHE A 736 -23.83 -2.08 -36.94
N SER A 737 -23.55 -3.33 -36.53
CA SER A 737 -24.19 -4.53 -37.08
C SER A 737 -25.73 -4.57 -36.95
N LYS A 738 -26.31 -3.87 -35.98
CA LYS A 738 -27.76 -3.81 -35.76
C LYS A 738 -28.43 -2.50 -36.15
N LEU A 739 -27.68 -1.54 -36.73
CA LEU A 739 -28.20 -0.23 -37.02
C LEU A 739 -29.24 -0.23 -38.16
N PHE A 740 -29.11 -1.18 -39.08
CA PHE A 740 -29.94 -1.23 -40.28
C PHE A 740 -30.64 -2.61 -40.40
N ASN A 741 -31.94 -2.62 -40.54
CA ASN A 741 -32.71 -3.84 -40.75
C ASN A 741 -32.71 -4.27 -42.21
N GLU A 742 -32.55 -3.33 -43.18
CA GLU A 742 -32.50 -3.61 -44.59
C GLU A 742 -31.12 -4.07 -45.06
N ARG A 743 -31.08 -5.04 -45.98
CA ARG A 743 -29.85 -5.63 -46.55
C ARG A 743 -29.57 -5.07 -47.93
N ASN A 744 -29.23 -3.81 -48.04
CA ASN A 744 -28.64 -3.26 -49.24
C ASN A 744 -27.11 -3.24 -49.14
N PHE A 745 -26.39 -2.94 -50.22
CA PHE A 745 -24.92 -2.94 -50.25
C PHE A 745 -24.32 -1.98 -49.21
N ILE A 746 -24.88 -0.79 -49.09
CA ILE A 746 -24.38 0.24 -48.18
C ILE A 746 -24.60 -0.16 -46.71
N SER A 747 -25.81 -0.67 -46.40
CA SER A 747 -26.11 -1.11 -45.02
C SER A 747 -25.26 -2.32 -44.63
N SER A 748 -24.98 -3.23 -45.55
CA SER A 748 -24.08 -4.39 -45.29
C SER A 748 -22.66 -3.95 -45.03
N ALA A 749 -22.15 -2.98 -45.79
CA ALA A 749 -20.80 -2.41 -45.56
C ALA A 749 -20.69 -1.71 -44.20
N ILE A 750 -21.67 -0.91 -43.79
CA ILE A 750 -21.69 -0.23 -42.48
C ILE A 750 -21.82 -1.25 -41.35
N ARG A 751 -22.64 -2.29 -41.51
CA ARG A 751 -22.81 -3.36 -40.51
C ARG A 751 -21.54 -4.16 -40.26
N ALA A 752 -20.64 -4.22 -41.23
CA ALA A 752 -19.34 -4.89 -41.09
C ALA A 752 -18.31 -4.07 -40.27
N ILE A 753 -18.61 -2.81 -39.98
CA ILE A 753 -17.68 -1.92 -39.28
C ILE A 753 -17.95 -1.99 -37.79
N SER A 754 -16.88 -2.15 -37.03
CA SER A 754 -16.86 -1.87 -35.58
C SER A 754 -15.62 -1.07 -35.21
N SER A 755 -15.67 -0.37 -34.10
CA SER A 755 -14.52 0.37 -33.61
C SER A 755 -14.41 0.26 -32.09
N GLU A 756 -13.18 0.34 -31.61
CA GLU A 756 -12.88 0.38 -30.18
C GLU A 756 -11.90 1.51 -29.90
N THR A 757 -12.27 2.37 -28.97
CA THR A 757 -11.44 3.49 -28.53
C THR A 757 -11.08 3.29 -27.08
N LEU A 758 -9.80 3.46 -26.75
CA LEU A 758 -9.29 3.56 -25.39
C LEU A 758 -8.51 4.87 -25.27
N TRP A 759 -8.91 5.69 -24.33
CA TRP A 759 -8.18 6.91 -24.01
C TRP A 759 -7.94 7.00 -22.51
N ARG A 760 -6.67 7.11 -22.10
CA ARG A 760 -6.26 7.18 -20.70
C ARG A 760 -5.30 8.33 -20.51
N ILE A 761 -5.55 9.16 -19.53
CA ILE A 761 -4.73 10.29 -19.14
C ILE A 761 -4.46 10.19 -17.63
N GLU A 762 -3.21 10.34 -17.28
CA GLU A 762 -2.75 10.51 -15.90
C GLU A 762 -1.87 11.76 -15.87
N GLU A 763 -2.12 12.64 -14.90
CA GLU A 763 -1.37 13.87 -14.75
C GLU A 763 -1.20 14.21 -13.27
N ASN A 764 0.05 14.34 -12.87
CA ASN A 764 0.46 14.72 -11.53
C ASN A 764 1.14 16.08 -11.63
N SER A 765 0.39 17.15 -11.35
CA SER A 765 0.78 18.52 -11.72
C SER A 765 0.84 19.49 -10.54
N LYS A 766 1.89 20.30 -10.49
CA LYS A 766 2.05 21.46 -9.58
C LYS A 766 1.27 22.70 -10.07
N GLU A 767 0.42 22.57 -11.09
CA GLU A 767 -0.38 23.66 -11.66
C GLU A 767 -1.26 24.31 -10.58
N THR A 768 -1.15 25.62 -10.45
CA THR A 768 -1.91 26.38 -9.46
C THR A 768 -3.33 26.72 -9.92
N LYS A 769 -3.56 26.76 -11.24
CA LYS A 769 -4.87 27.01 -11.81
C LYS A 769 -5.64 25.70 -11.95
N TYR A 770 -6.34 25.30 -10.90
CA TYR A 770 -7.07 24.04 -10.82
C TYR A 770 -7.93 23.73 -12.05
N SER A 771 -8.62 24.75 -12.64
CA SER A 771 -9.48 24.54 -13.80
C SER A 771 -8.73 23.97 -15.03
N ASN A 772 -7.41 24.15 -15.14
CA ASN A 772 -6.65 23.62 -16.25
C ASN A 772 -6.61 22.09 -16.22
N ILE A 773 -6.47 21.52 -15.02
CA ILE A 773 -6.42 20.07 -14.82
C ILE A 773 -7.83 19.49 -14.75
N TYR A 774 -8.71 20.08 -13.94
CA TYR A 774 -10.06 19.55 -13.71
C TYR A 774 -10.92 19.57 -14.98
N LEU A 775 -10.74 20.52 -15.88
CA LEU A 775 -11.47 20.58 -17.14
C LEU A 775 -10.72 19.95 -18.33
N LEU A 776 -9.71 19.14 -18.03
CA LEU A 776 -8.93 18.39 -19.03
C LEU A 776 -8.36 19.30 -20.16
N ARG A 777 -7.76 20.46 -19.80
CA ARG A 777 -7.09 21.31 -20.80
C ARG A 777 -5.76 20.68 -21.20
N LEU A 778 -5.80 19.79 -22.17
CA LEU A 778 -4.67 18.95 -22.59
C LEU A 778 -3.42 19.75 -22.99
N SER A 779 -3.59 21.00 -23.43
CA SER A 779 -2.47 21.89 -23.79
C SER A 779 -1.59 22.28 -22.60
N THR A 780 -2.05 22.09 -21.36
CA THR A 780 -1.31 22.39 -20.15
C THR A 780 -0.68 21.16 -19.53
N PHE A 781 -0.97 19.96 -20.06
CA PHE A 781 -0.48 18.70 -19.55
C PHE A 781 0.93 18.40 -20.06
N GLN A 782 1.66 17.57 -19.31
CA GLN A 782 3.03 17.18 -19.65
C GLN A 782 3.95 18.39 -19.89
N ASN A 783 3.81 19.40 -19.06
CA ASN A 783 4.63 20.61 -19.07
C ASN A 783 5.77 20.47 -18.06
N GLU A 784 7.03 20.64 -18.53
CA GLU A 784 8.24 20.53 -17.69
C GLU A 784 8.25 21.48 -16.48
N ALA A 785 7.55 22.63 -16.55
CA ALA A 785 7.48 23.56 -15.43
C ALA A 785 6.51 23.09 -14.30
N THR A 786 5.48 22.33 -14.66
CA THR A 786 4.39 22.01 -13.72
C THR A 786 4.18 20.52 -13.49
N THR A 787 4.50 19.66 -14.43
CA THR A 787 4.24 18.21 -14.33
C THR A 787 5.39 17.50 -13.63
N ILE A 788 5.07 16.72 -12.58
CA ILE A 788 6.01 15.76 -11.99
C ILE A 788 5.95 14.46 -12.80
N ARG A 789 4.74 13.97 -13.08
CA ARG A 789 4.52 12.77 -13.88
C ARG A 789 3.25 12.92 -14.69
N GLY A 790 3.35 12.72 -15.99
CA GLY A 790 2.22 12.77 -16.91
C GLY A 790 2.26 11.63 -17.91
N SER A 791 1.12 11.07 -18.24
CA SER A 791 0.96 10.00 -19.22
C SER A 791 -0.34 10.20 -19.99
N ASN A 792 -0.28 10.03 -21.30
CA ASN A 792 -1.44 10.07 -22.17
C ASN A 792 -1.34 8.91 -23.16
N LEU A 793 -2.31 8.00 -23.15
CA LEU A 793 -2.44 6.88 -24.04
C LEU A 793 -3.75 7.02 -24.81
N PHE A 794 -3.65 7.13 -26.11
CA PHE A 794 -4.78 7.05 -27.04
C PHE A 794 -4.61 5.84 -27.95
N GLN A 795 -5.61 4.97 -27.98
CA GLN A 795 -5.68 3.84 -28.88
C GLN A 795 -7.02 3.84 -29.61
N GLN A 796 -6.97 3.70 -30.93
CA GLN A 796 -8.12 3.58 -31.78
C GLN A 796 -7.97 2.33 -32.65
N ASP A 797 -8.90 1.41 -32.54
CA ASP A 797 -9.04 0.26 -33.41
C ASP A 797 -10.29 0.42 -34.30
N PHE A 798 -10.12 0.22 -35.57
CA PHE A 798 -11.19 0.08 -36.54
C PHE A 798 -11.17 -1.34 -37.11
N PHE A 799 -12.29 -2.00 -37.04
CA PHE A 799 -12.44 -3.34 -37.57
C PHE A 799 -13.41 -3.34 -38.76
N LEU A 800 -13.07 -4.11 -39.76
CA LEU A 800 -13.97 -4.47 -40.84
C LEU A 800 -14.07 -5.98 -40.82
N PHE A 801 -15.30 -6.51 -40.79
CA PHE A 801 -15.58 -7.94 -40.66
C PHE A 801 -14.97 -8.58 -39.38
N GLU A 802 -15.08 -7.90 -38.19
CA GLU A 802 -14.46 -8.34 -36.94
C GLU A 802 -14.72 -9.80 -36.58
N ASN A 803 -15.93 -10.28 -36.82
CA ASN A 803 -16.38 -11.63 -36.44
C ASN A 803 -16.37 -12.64 -37.59
N GLU A 804 -15.95 -12.24 -38.78
CA GLU A 804 -15.87 -13.13 -39.91
C GLU A 804 -14.58 -13.94 -39.90
N GLN A 805 -14.67 -15.23 -40.22
CA GLN A 805 -13.51 -16.11 -40.21
C GLN A 805 -12.70 -16.02 -41.48
N ASP A 806 -13.38 -15.72 -42.60
CA ASP A 806 -12.78 -15.74 -43.93
C ASP A 806 -11.95 -14.50 -44.20
N LEU A 807 -12.39 -13.36 -43.76
CA LEU A 807 -11.66 -12.09 -43.93
C LEU A 807 -11.95 -11.16 -42.75
N SER A 808 -10.91 -10.66 -42.08
CA SER A 808 -11.03 -9.56 -41.12
C SER A 808 -9.89 -8.59 -41.30
N LEU A 809 -10.22 -7.31 -41.20
CA LEU A 809 -9.26 -6.21 -41.26
C LEU A 809 -9.31 -5.46 -39.94
N ARG A 810 -8.14 -5.12 -39.39
CA ARG A 810 -8.03 -4.24 -38.24
C ARG A 810 -7.00 -3.16 -38.54
N PHE A 811 -7.42 -1.92 -38.52
CA PHE A 811 -6.53 -0.78 -38.47
C PHE A 811 -6.39 -0.32 -37.01
N ARG A 812 -5.17 -0.23 -36.52
CA ARG A 812 -4.86 0.22 -35.16
C ARG A 812 -3.99 1.46 -35.21
N PHE A 813 -4.38 2.44 -34.43
CA PHE A 813 -3.58 3.62 -34.11
C PHE A 813 -3.36 3.66 -32.61
N ILE A 814 -2.10 3.72 -32.16
CA ILE A 814 -1.71 3.92 -30.76
C ILE A 814 -0.80 5.14 -30.70
N GLN A 815 -1.06 6.02 -29.75
CA GLN A 815 -0.16 7.09 -29.40
C GLN A 815 -0.04 7.17 -27.88
N ARG A 816 1.19 7.13 -27.39
CA ARG A 816 1.51 7.29 -25.98
C ARG A 816 2.55 8.39 -25.82
N THR A 817 2.28 9.31 -24.90
CA THR A 817 3.22 10.33 -24.47
C THR A 817 3.37 10.24 -22.96
N ASN A 818 4.58 10.43 -22.46
CA ASN A 818 4.86 10.47 -21.03
C ASN A 818 5.93 11.52 -20.73
N LEU A 819 5.81 12.14 -19.56
CA LEU A 819 6.79 13.04 -18.98
C LEU A 819 7.00 12.67 -17.51
N ASN A 820 8.24 12.47 -17.11
CA ASN A 820 8.61 12.19 -15.73
C ASN A 820 9.72 13.13 -15.26
N GLU A 821 9.55 13.73 -14.09
CA GLU A 821 10.58 14.51 -13.42
C GLU A 821 11.39 13.59 -12.49
N PHE A 822 12.64 13.31 -12.88
CA PHE A 822 13.59 12.58 -12.06
C PHE A 822 14.47 13.53 -11.26
N SER A 823 15.19 12.99 -10.26
CA SER A 823 16.15 13.77 -9.47
C SER A 823 17.21 14.49 -10.32
N GLY A 824 17.59 13.94 -11.47
CA GLY A 824 18.55 14.49 -12.39
C GLY A 824 17.98 15.29 -13.56
N GLY A 825 16.66 15.40 -13.74
CA GLY A 825 16.01 16.15 -14.82
C GLY A 825 14.79 15.43 -15.39
N PHE A 826 14.33 15.91 -16.54
CA PHE A 826 13.13 15.37 -17.18
C PHE A 826 13.45 14.28 -18.20
N GLU A 827 12.56 13.30 -18.27
CA GLU A 827 12.51 12.30 -19.34
C GLU A 827 11.15 12.37 -20.02
N ARG A 828 11.16 12.57 -21.33
CA ARG A 828 9.96 12.64 -22.16
C ARG A 828 9.97 11.52 -23.19
N GLY A 829 8.97 10.67 -23.14
CA GLY A 829 8.75 9.61 -24.11
C GLY A 829 7.60 9.95 -25.06
N TYR A 830 7.77 9.57 -26.31
CA TYR A 830 6.74 9.61 -27.34
C TYR A 830 6.77 8.31 -28.14
N PHE A 831 5.67 7.60 -28.13
CA PHE A 831 5.48 6.39 -28.93
C PHE A 831 4.22 6.52 -29.77
N ARG A 832 4.33 6.22 -31.06
CA ARG A 832 3.19 6.14 -31.98
C ARG A 832 3.32 4.92 -32.86
N GLU A 833 2.24 4.15 -32.95
CA GLU A 833 2.13 3.02 -33.87
C GLU A 833 0.89 3.16 -34.76
N ARG A 834 1.06 2.81 -36.03
CA ARG A 834 0.00 2.60 -36.99
C ARG A 834 0.16 1.20 -37.52
N SER A 835 -0.83 0.36 -37.35
CA SER A 835 -0.77 -1.01 -37.87
C SER A 835 -2.05 -1.40 -38.60
N LEU A 836 -1.87 -2.05 -39.73
CA LEU A 836 -2.95 -2.66 -40.48
C LEU A 836 -2.76 -4.18 -40.40
N ARG A 837 -3.72 -4.87 -39.79
CA ARG A 837 -3.80 -6.32 -39.78
C ARG A 837 -4.82 -6.80 -40.76
N ILE A 838 -4.39 -7.67 -41.64
CA ILE A 838 -5.23 -8.38 -42.60
C ILE A 838 -5.18 -9.84 -42.18
N LYS A 839 -6.31 -10.40 -41.83
CA LYS A 839 -6.44 -11.83 -41.56
C LYS A 839 -7.42 -12.43 -42.59
N PHE A 840 -6.98 -13.43 -43.28
CA PHE A 840 -7.84 -14.12 -44.26
C PHE A 840 -7.57 -15.62 -44.29
N LYS A 841 -8.62 -16.34 -44.66
CA LYS A 841 -8.60 -17.78 -44.82
C LYS A 841 -8.49 -18.09 -46.34
N MET A 842 -7.38 -18.71 -46.72
CA MET A 842 -7.13 -19.03 -48.14
C MET A 842 -7.97 -20.25 -48.56
N VAL A 843 -7.95 -21.27 -47.75
CA VAL A 843 -8.76 -22.50 -47.83
C VAL A 843 -9.11 -22.91 -46.40
N GLU A 844 -9.94 -23.93 -46.20
CA GLU A 844 -10.39 -24.30 -44.84
C GLU A 844 -9.25 -24.59 -43.89
N GLU A 845 -8.13 -25.11 -44.37
CA GLU A 845 -6.96 -25.52 -43.59
C GLU A 845 -5.89 -24.44 -43.51
N ILE A 846 -5.90 -23.44 -44.41
CA ILE A 846 -4.84 -22.44 -44.50
C ILE A 846 -5.37 -21.04 -44.19
N SER A 847 -4.86 -20.42 -43.18
CA SER A 847 -5.12 -19.02 -42.85
C SER A 847 -3.83 -18.23 -42.90
N ASN A 848 -3.95 -16.96 -43.27
CA ASN A 848 -2.86 -15.98 -43.20
C ASN A 848 -3.28 -14.81 -42.35
N GLN A 849 -2.30 -14.30 -41.59
CA GLN A 849 -2.37 -13.02 -40.91
C GLN A 849 -1.16 -12.18 -41.32
N THR A 850 -1.43 -11.06 -41.97
CA THR A 850 -0.39 -10.09 -42.32
C THR A 850 -0.58 -8.80 -41.58
N ASP A 851 0.48 -8.37 -40.87
CA ASP A 851 0.55 -7.12 -40.11
C ASP A 851 1.54 -6.16 -40.82
N LEU A 852 1.04 -5.00 -41.19
CA LEU A 852 1.85 -3.86 -41.66
C LEU A 852 1.96 -2.90 -40.49
N THR A 853 3.15 -2.63 -40.02
CA THR A 853 3.38 -1.80 -38.82
C THR A 853 4.36 -0.67 -39.14
N ASN A 854 3.96 0.55 -38.82
CA ASN A 854 4.82 1.72 -38.79
C ASN A 854 4.81 2.28 -37.38
N SER A 855 5.97 2.43 -36.75
CA SER A 855 6.06 3.02 -35.40
C SER A 855 7.18 4.06 -35.28
N ASN A 856 6.96 5.02 -34.39
CA ASN A 856 7.94 6.01 -33.97
C ASN A 856 8.11 5.89 -32.47
N ASP A 857 9.35 5.72 -32.00
CA ASP A 857 9.73 5.68 -30.58
C ASP A 857 10.79 6.73 -30.31
N ASN A 858 10.42 7.79 -29.64
CA ASN A 858 11.31 8.89 -29.30
C ASN A 858 11.46 8.99 -27.80
N LEU A 859 12.68 9.07 -27.33
CA LEU A 859 13.00 9.33 -25.94
C LEU A 859 13.93 10.53 -25.85
N SER A 860 13.54 11.54 -25.12
CA SER A 860 14.34 12.70 -24.74
C SER A 860 14.64 12.57 -23.24
N ALA A 861 15.90 12.51 -22.89
CA ALA A 861 16.40 12.36 -21.52
C ALA A 861 17.41 13.45 -21.19
N GLN A 862 18.02 13.38 -20.01
CA GLN A 862 19.04 14.33 -19.57
C GLN A 862 20.22 14.43 -20.57
N LYS A 863 20.92 15.56 -20.59
CA LYS A 863 21.96 15.88 -21.58
C LYS A 863 23.04 14.83 -21.77
N ASN A 864 23.34 14.03 -20.77
CA ASN A 864 24.41 13.04 -20.81
C ASN A 864 23.89 11.58 -20.84
N SER A 865 22.59 11.39 -21.08
CA SER A 865 22.03 10.04 -21.15
C SER A 865 22.31 9.41 -22.51
N ASN A 866 22.86 8.20 -22.53
CA ASN A 866 23.02 7.39 -23.72
C ASN A 866 21.69 6.77 -24.23
N ARG A 867 20.57 7.06 -23.57
CA ARG A 867 19.24 6.51 -23.91
C ARG A 867 18.44 7.38 -24.86
N VAL A 868 18.89 8.57 -25.19
CA VAL A 868 18.20 9.46 -26.13
C VAL A 868 18.14 8.80 -27.51
N ARG A 869 16.93 8.72 -28.08
CA ARG A 869 16.71 8.06 -29.37
C ARG A 869 15.54 8.67 -30.14
N ARG A 870 15.54 8.49 -31.45
CA ARG A 870 14.42 8.82 -32.38
C ARG A 870 14.28 7.69 -33.38
N VAL A 871 13.63 6.63 -33.00
CA VAL A 871 13.53 5.40 -33.79
C VAL A 871 12.27 5.41 -34.66
N ASN A 872 12.45 5.26 -35.95
CA ASN A 872 11.38 4.98 -36.91
C ASN A 872 11.46 3.52 -37.32
N SER A 873 10.36 2.80 -37.22
CA SER A 873 10.30 1.38 -37.54
C SER A 873 9.22 1.11 -38.58
N ASN A 874 9.54 0.31 -39.60
CA ASN A 874 8.61 -0.15 -40.59
C ASN A 874 8.75 -1.68 -40.71
N PHE A 875 7.65 -2.40 -40.54
CA PHE A 875 7.66 -3.86 -40.58
C PHE A 875 6.47 -4.39 -41.36
N ILE A 876 6.74 -5.46 -42.10
CA ILE A 876 5.75 -6.36 -42.67
C ILE A 876 5.96 -7.71 -42.01
N THR A 877 4.91 -8.22 -41.37
CA THR A 877 4.93 -9.55 -40.77
C THR A 877 3.80 -10.36 -41.33
N SER A 878 4.10 -11.51 -41.94
CA SER A 878 3.09 -12.41 -42.50
C SER A 878 3.21 -13.78 -41.83
N ASP A 879 2.14 -14.25 -41.23
CA ASP A 879 2.04 -15.54 -40.53
C ASP A 879 1.04 -16.43 -41.23
N PHE A 880 1.52 -17.54 -41.78
CA PHE A 880 0.74 -18.57 -42.41
C PHE A 880 0.54 -19.72 -41.44
N SER A 881 -0.67 -20.16 -41.26
CA SER A 881 -1.05 -21.30 -40.43
C SER A 881 -1.77 -22.34 -41.25
N TYR A 882 -1.18 -23.52 -41.35
CA TYR A 882 -1.78 -24.69 -42.01
C TYR A 882 -2.27 -25.68 -40.94
N ARG A 883 -3.56 -26.00 -40.99
CA ARG A 883 -4.23 -26.88 -40.03
C ARG A 883 -4.93 -28.04 -40.74
N PRO A 884 -4.17 -29.07 -41.13
CA PRO A 884 -4.76 -30.22 -41.84
C PRO A 884 -5.74 -31.03 -40.97
N SER A 885 -5.66 -30.86 -39.66
CA SER A 885 -6.58 -31.48 -38.69
C SER A 885 -6.72 -30.59 -37.44
N ARG A 886 -7.68 -30.91 -36.60
CA ARG A 886 -7.88 -30.21 -35.31
C ARG A 886 -6.70 -30.40 -34.34
N THR A 887 -5.84 -31.37 -34.61
CA THR A 887 -4.71 -31.73 -33.74
C THR A 887 -3.38 -31.20 -34.22
N ILE A 888 -3.23 -30.88 -35.51
CA ILE A 888 -1.97 -30.47 -36.11
C ILE A 888 -2.07 -29.05 -36.66
N GLU A 889 -1.13 -28.21 -36.32
CA GLU A 889 -0.92 -26.90 -36.94
C GLU A 889 0.55 -26.72 -37.28
N VAL A 890 0.82 -26.32 -38.53
CA VAL A 890 2.13 -25.88 -39.01
C VAL A 890 2.05 -24.40 -39.32
N GLY A 891 2.84 -23.57 -38.65
CA GLY A 891 2.90 -22.12 -38.87
C GLY A 891 4.23 -21.71 -39.49
N PHE A 892 4.19 -20.82 -40.45
CA PHE A 892 5.36 -20.18 -41.02
C PHE A 892 5.19 -18.65 -41.00
N LYS A 893 6.05 -17.96 -40.29
CA LYS A 893 6.00 -16.50 -40.13
C LYS A 893 7.26 -15.87 -40.71
N VAL A 894 7.05 -14.85 -41.53
CA VAL A 894 8.11 -14.00 -42.07
C VAL A 894 7.92 -12.59 -41.55
N ARG A 895 9.01 -11.98 -41.09
CA ARG A 895 9.07 -10.58 -40.67
C ARG A 895 10.21 -9.88 -41.41
N VAL A 896 9.87 -8.83 -42.15
CA VAL A 896 10.87 -8.02 -42.84
C VAL A 896 10.61 -6.56 -42.49
N GLY A 897 11.65 -5.84 -42.22
CA GLY A 897 11.51 -4.42 -41.90
C GLY A 897 12.81 -3.74 -41.58
N ARG A 898 12.67 -2.48 -41.24
CA ARG A 898 13.78 -1.56 -40.94
C ARG A 898 13.49 -0.76 -39.70
N ASN A 899 14.50 -0.66 -38.85
CA ASN A 899 14.60 0.30 -37.76
C ASN A 899 15.64 1.35 -38.10
N GLU A 900 15.32 2.61 -37.88
CA GLU A 900 16.20 3.74 -38.13
C GLU A 900 16.20 4.68 -36.94
N ASP A 901 17.34 4.82 -36.25
CA ASP A 901 17.52 5.86 -35.24
C ASP A 901 18.14 7.10 -35.91
N THR A 902 17.36 8.17 -35.91
CA THR A 902 17.75 9.46 -36.50
C THR A 902 18.35 10.42 -35.48
N TYR A 903 18.55 10.03 -34.22
CA TYR A 903 19.15 10.87 -33.19
C TYR A 903 20.66 11.08 -33.42
N PRO A 904 21.45 10.02 -33.73
CA PRO A 904 22.88 10.23 -34.08
C PRO A 904 23.05 11.07 -35.34
N THR A 905 24.15 11.82 -35.42
CA THR A 905 24.47 12.67 -36.57
C THR A 905 24.49 11.88 -37.89
N GLN A 906 24.92 10.61 -37.81
CA GLN A 906 24.73 9.62 -38.87
C GLN A 906 23.66 8.63 -38.39
N PRO A 907 22.54 8.53 -39.08
CA PRO A 907 21.46 7.63 -38.66
C PRO A 907 21.93 6.17 -38.58
N THR A 908 21.58 5.50 -37.51
CA THR A 908 21.78 4.06 -37.34
C THR A 908 20.62 3.31 -37.95
N ILE A 909 20.88 2.53 -38.98
CA ILE A 909 19.89 1.77 -39.73
C ILE A 909 20.13 0.27 -39.48
N ILE A 910 19.06 -0.43 -39.15
CA ILE A 910 19.09 -1.90 -39.01
C ILE A 910 17.97 -2.48 -39.87
N ASP A 911 18.37 -3.27 -40.85
CA ASP A 911 17.46 -4.10 -41.61
C ASP A 911 17.30 -5.48 -40.92
N ILE A 912 16.06 -5.86 -40.74
CA ILE A 912 15.68 -7.09 -40.00
C ILE A 912 14.95 -8.04 -40.93
N ASN A 913 15.43 -9.28 -41.01
CA ASN A 913 14.80 -10.38 -41.73
C ASN A 913 14.64 -11.56 -40.77
N GLY A 914 13.41 -11.79 -40.34
CA GLY A 914 13.02 -12.84 -39.42
C GLY A 914 12.19 -13.92 -40.07
N GLN A 915 12.48 -15.17 -39.75
CA GLN A 915 11.72 -16.34 -40.21
C GLN A 915 11.44 -17.23 -39.00
N LEU A 916 10.21 -17.65 -38.81
CA LEU A 916 9.82 -18.54 -37.71
C LEU A 916 9.00 -19.69 -38.27
N LEU A 917 9.41 -20.89 -37.95
CA LEU A 917 8.65 -22.11 -38.20
C LEU A 917 8.07 -22.59 -36.86
N ARG A 918 6.75 -22.83 -36.84
CA ARG A 918 6.00 -23.31 -35.69
C ARG A 918 5.29 -24.62 -36.02
N PHE A 919 5.44 -25.60 -35.14
CA PHE A 919 4.71 -26.83 -35.18
C PHE A 919 3.96 -27.04 -33.86
N ASN A 920 2.64 -27.17 -33.91
CA ASN A 920 1.78 -27.46 -32.80
C ASN A 920 1.10 -28.81 -33.02
N LEU A 921 1.25 -29.72 -32.06
CA LEU A 921 0.56 -31.00 -32.04
C LEU A 921 -0.26 -31.07 -30.74
N SER A 922 -1.58 -31.17 -30.87
CA SER A 922 -2.49 -31.30 -29.75
C SER A 922 -2.93 -32.74 -29.57
N PHE A 923 -2.69 -33.29 -28.40
CA PHE A 923 -3.23 -34.60 -28.01
C PHE A 923 -4.58 -34.36 -27.34
N LEU A 924 -5.67 -34.62 -28.04
CA LEU A 924 -7.03 -34.30 -27.61
C LEU A 924 -7.31 -34.68 -26.16
N GLY A 925 -7.50 -33.67 -25.31
CA GLY A 925 -7.77 -33.83 -23.88
C GLY A 925 -6.59 -34.17 -22.98
N VAL A 926 -5.40 -34.44 -23.53
CA VAL A 926 -4.26 -34.98 -22.78
C VAL A 926 -3.04 -34.03 -22.78
N GLY A 927 -2.79 -33.29 -23.88
CA GLY A 927 -1.61 -32.47 -23.91
C GLY A 927 -1.34 -31.77 -25.24
N ARG A 928 -0.20 -31.05 -25.29
CA ARG A 928 0.23 -30.31 -26.47
C ARG A 928 1.75 -30.32 -26.59
N LEU A 929 2.27 -30.51 -27.79
CA LEU A 929 3.65 -30.28 -28.15
C LEU A 929 3.72 -29.04 -29.06
N ARG A 930 4.55 -28.07 -28.72
CA ARG A 930 4.86 -26.90 -29.53
C ARG A 930 6.34 -26.83 -29.80
N ILE A 931 6.72 -26.72 -31.04
CA ILE A 931 8.09 -26.54 -31.50
C ILE A 931 8.16 -25.24 -32.30
N GLU A 932 9.09 -24.38 -31.99
CA GLU A 932 9.36 -23.13 -32.71
C GLU A 932 10.85 -23.06 -33.02
N ILE A 933 11.14 -22.69 -34.27
CA ILE A 933 12.51 -22.41 -34.75
C ILE A 933 12.46 -21.05 -35.41
N GLU A 934 13.27 -20.14 -34.91
CA GLU A 934 13.31 -18.76 -35.39
C GLU A 934 14.73 -18.41 -35.83
N ARG A 935 14.83 -17.78 -36.97
CA ARG A 935 16.04 -17.13 -37.50
C ARG A 935 15.78 -15.67 -37.66
N ASN A 936 16.57 -14.82 -37.02
CA ASN A 936 16.55 -13.35 -37.18
C ASN A 936 17.93 -12.88 -37.66
N GLU A 937 17.96 -12.22 -38.80
CA GLU A 937 19.16 -11.60 -39.35
C GLU A 937 19.04 -10.10 -39.26
N LEU A 938 20.00 -9.47 -38.59
CA LEU A 938 20.10 -8.03 -38.40
C LEU A 938 21.32 -7.51 -39.18
N LEU A 939 21.07 -6.62 -40.11
CA LEU A 939 22.12 -5.99 -40.88
C LEU A 939 22.17 -4.51 -40.49
N ALA A 940 23.30 -4.09 -39.93
CA ALA A 940 23.53 -2.71 -39.51
C ALA A 940 24.38 -1.95 -40.54
N ASN A 941 24.08 -0.68 -40.72
CA ASN A 941 24.89 0.23 -41.56
C ASN A 941 26.14 0.79 -40.84
N THR A 942 26.30 0.46 -39.56
CA THR A 942 27.37 0.98 -38.71
C THR A 942 28.10 -0.12 -37.98
N THR A 943 29.36 0.14 -37.66
CA THR A 943 30.24 -0.70 -36.82
C THR A 943 30.43 -0.12 -35.41
N GLN A 944 29.62 0.86 -35.00
CA GLN A 944 29.69 1.45 -33.67
C GLN A 944 29.44 0.38 -32.59
N ASN A 945 30.18 0.46 -31.49
CA ASN A 945 30.12 -0.53 -30.42
C ASN A 945 28.81 -0.46 -29.61
N PHE A 946 28.13 0.69 -29.66
CA PHE A 946 26.86 0.85 -28.96
C PHE A 946 25.72 1.08 -29.94
N ILE A 947 24.76 0.15 -29.94
CA ILE A 947 23.51 0.26 -30.69
C ILE A 947 22.38 0.10 -29.69
N PRO A 948 21.42 1.04 -29.62
CA PRO A 948 20.34 0.96 -28.65
C PRO A 948 19.55 -0.35 -28.74
N PHE A 949 19.21 -0.90 -27.59
CA PHE A 949 18.44 -2.14 -27.45
C PHE A 949 17.12 -2.09 -28.23
N GLU A 950 16.47 -0.95 -28.25
CA GLU A 950 15.17 -0.74 -28.92
C GLU A 950 15.23 -0.90 -30.43
N ILE A 951 16.41 -0.70 -31.06
CA ILE A 951 16.56 -0.88 -32.50
C ILE A 951 16.82 -2.34 -32.87
N THR A 952 17.52 -3.06 -31.98
CA THR A 952 17.85 -4.48 -32.20
C THR A 952 16.81 -5.43 -31.64
N GLY A 953 15.96 -4.95 -30.72
CA GLY A 953 15.05 -5.78 -29.94
C GLY A 953 15.78 -6.81 -29.07
N GLY A 954 16.99 -6.50 -28.62
CA GLY A 954 17.84 -7.38 -27.81
C GLY A 954 18.58 -8.48 -28.58
N ASN A 955 18.56 -8.43 -29.94
CA ASN A 955 19.32 -9.34 -30.75
C ASN A 955 20.71 -8.75 -31.07
N GLN A 956 21.66 -9.63 -31.26
CA GLN A 956 22.98 -9.23 -31.75
C GLN A 956 22.97 -8.97 -33.28
N ILE A 957 23.82 -8.09 -33.74
CA ILE A 957 23.99 -7.87 -35.19
C ILE A 957 24.48 -9.16 -35.86
N GLY A 958 23.93 -9.46 -37.03
CA GLY A 958 24.18 -10.69 -37.77
C GLY A 958 23.04 -11.68 -37.62
N LYS A 959 23.37 -12.98 -37.68
CA LYS A 959 22.41 -14.06 -37.66
C LYS A 959 22.16 -14.54 -36.24
N ASN A 960 20.89 -14.55 -35.83
CA ASN A 960 20.46 -15.04 -34.52
C ASN A 960 19.49 -16.21 -34.76
N TYR A 961 19.70 -17.28 -34.03
CA TYR A 961 18.86 -18.46 -34.09
C TYR A 961 18.30 -18.75 -32.72
N PHE A 962 17.00 -19.05 -32.66
CA PHE A 962 16.28 -19.43 -31.47
C PHE A 962 15.48 -20.69 -31.79
N TRP A 963 15.45 -21.61 -30.85
CA TRP A 963 14.57 -22.78 -30.93
C TRP A 963 13.97 -23.04 -29.57
N ARG A 964 12.69 -23.38 -29.58
CA ARG A 964 11.93 -23.64 -28.37
C ARG A 964 11.08 -24.88 -28.57
N VAL A 965 11.08 -25.74 -27.57
CA VAL A 965 10.21 -26.90 -27.49
C VAL A 965 9.45 -26.83 -26.19
N ASN A 966 8.13 -26.81 -26.27
CA ASN A 966 7.26 -26.87 -25.10
C ASN A 966 6.37 -28.10 -25.23
N PHE A 967 6.39 -28.95 -24.20
CA PHE A 967 5.59 -30.15 -24.11
C PHE A 967 4.78 -30.12 -22.83
N ASP A 968 3.46 -30.00 -22.96
CA ASP A 968 2.50 -30.06 -21.86
C ASP A 968 1.76 -31.40 -21.98
N TYR A 969 1.71 -32.18 -20.92
CA TYR A 969 1.07 -33.46 -20.91
C TYR A 969 0.40 -33.78 -19.57
N LYS A 970 -0.86 -34.21 -19.62
CA LYS A 970 -1.58 -34.72 -18.46
C LYS A 970 -1.30 -36.21 -18.31
N LEU A 971 -0.46 -36.56 -17.31
CA LEU A 971 -0.15 -37.92 -16.99
C LEU A 971 -1.36 -38.66 -16.38
N SER A 972 -2.19 -37.94 -15.64
CA SER A 972 -3.47 -38.43 -15.11
C SER A 972 -4.46 -37.24 -14.98
N SER A 973 -5.67 -37.52 -14.50
CA SER A 973 -6.66 -36.48 -14.20
C SER A 973 -6.09 -35.41 -13.24
N ASN A 974 -5.15 -35.82 -12.42
CA ASN A 974 -4.62 -35.04 -11.30
C ASN A 974 -3.14 -34.64 -11.45
N LEU A 975 -2.47 -35.05 -12.52
CA LEU A 975 -1.05 -34.79 -12.72
C LEU A 975 -0.76 -34.26 -14.12
N GLN A 976 -0.23 -33.04 -14.21
CA GLN A 976 0.21 -32.42 -15.46
C GLN A 976 1.72 -32.20 -15.42
N THR A 977 2.39 -32.48 -16.53
CA THR A 977 3.82 -32.19 -16.69
C THR A 977 4.02 -31.22 -17.83
N THR A 978 4.89 -30.24 -17.62
CA THR A 978 5.36 -29.29 -18.63
C THR A 978 6.88 -29.41 -18.74
N VAL A 979 7.37 -29.62 -19.94
CA VAL A 979 8.80 -29.60 -20.25
C VAL A 979 9.03 -28.54 -21.30
N SER A 980 9.91 -27.60 -21.00
CA SER A 980 10.37 -26.58 -21.94
C SER A 980 11.88 -26.72 -22.18
N TYR A 981 12.26 -26.58 -23.43
CA TYR A 981 13.66 -26.54 -23.84
C TYR A 981 13.84 -25.34 -24.78
N ASP A 982 14.70 -24.42 -24.39
CA ASP A 982 15.04 -23.23 -25.12
C ASP A 982 16.52 -23.25 -25.50
N GLY A 983 16.82 -22.98 -26.77
CA GLY A 983 18.18 -22.81 -27.24
C GLY A 983 18.33 -21.52 -28.02
N ARG A 984 19.50 -20.91 -27.95
CA ARG A 984 19.82 -19.69 -28.67
C ARG A 984 21.27 -19.63 -29.13
N LEU A 985 21.48 -19.08 -30.31
CA LEU A 985 22.75 -18.72 -30.88
C LEU A 985 22.64 -17.33 -31.47
N GLN A 986 23.28 -16.36 -30.85
CA GLN A 986 23.21 -14.95 -31.27
C GLN A 986 24.57 -14.47 -31.80
N GLY A 987 24.61 -14.00 -33.06
CA GLY A 987 25.80 -13.51 -33.69
C GLY A 987 26.98 -14.52 -33.63
N SER A 988 28.07 -14.11 -33.03
CA SER A 988 29.27 -14.93 -32.79
C SER A 988 29.34 -15.52 -31.38
N SER A 989 28.27 -15.39 -30.55
CA SER A 989 28.30 -15.88 -29.18
C SER A 989 28.23 -17.41 -29.10
N LYS A 990 28.58 -17.96 -27.94
CA LYS A 990 28.41 -19.39 -27.67
C LYS A 990 26.92 -19.75 -27.64
N THR A 991 26.58 -20.94 -28.12
CA THR A 991 25.22 -21.48 -28.03
C THR A 991 24.83 -21.72 -26.57
N ILE A 992 23.66 -21.19 -26.17
CA ILE A 992 23.11 -21.36 -24.83
C ILE A 992 21.90 -22.25 -24.91
N HIS A 993 21.83 -23.23 -24.03
CA HIS A 993 20.72 -24.17 -23.92
C HIS A 993 20.17 -24.09 -22.50
N THR A 994 18.85 -24.02 -22.39
CA THR A 994 18.13 -24.03 -21.11
C THR A 994 17.01 -25.05 -21.18
N MET A 995 16.94 -25.94 -20.19
CA MET A 995 15.85 -26.91 -20.07
C MET A 995 15.14 -26.71 -18.72
N ARG A 996 13.83 -26.69 -18.75
CA ARG A 996 12.99 -26.62 -17.55
C ARG A 996 11.96 -27.73 -17.59
N ALA A 997 11.79 -28.45 -16.49
CA ALA A 997 10.73 -29.42 -16.30
C ALA A 997 9.91 -29.05 -15.05
N GLU A 998 8.59 -29.05 -15.20
CA GLU A 998 7.63 -28.77 -14.15
C GLU A 998 6.61 -29.88 -14.07
N ALA A 999 6.25 -30.33 -12.89
CA ALA A 999 5.13 -31.25 -12.65
C ALA A 999 4.14 -30.57 -11.71
N ARG A 1000 2.86 -30.51 -12.13
CA ARG A 1000 1.75 -29.99 -11.33
C ARG A 1000 0.81 -31.12 -10.96
N ALA A 1001 0.59 -31.30 -9.69
CA ALA A 1001 -0.41 -32.21 -9.18
C ALA A 1001 -1.65 -31.43 -8.70
N PHE A 1002 -2.83 -31.90 -9.10
CA PHE A 1002 -4.13 -31.39 -8.65
C PHE A 1002 -4.82 -32.53 -7.86
N PHE A 1003 -5.14 -32.27 -6.60
CA PHE A 1003 -5.72 -33.29 -5.74
C PHE A 1003 -7.15 -32.90 -5.35
#